data_00ec663e9baa325303eef525e53153a3
#
_entry.id   00ec663e9baa325303eef525e53153a3
#
_cell.length_a   1.000
_cell.length_b   1.000
_cell.length_c   1.000
_cell.angle_alpha   90.00
_cell.angle_beta   90.00
_cell.angle_gamma   90.00
#
_symmetry.space_group_name_H-M   'P 1'
#
loop_
_entity.id
_entity.type
_entity.pdbx_description
1 polymer ?
#
loop_
_entity_poly.entity_id
_entity_poly.type
_entity_poly.pdbx_seq_one_letter_code
_entity_poly.pdbx_strand_id
1 'polypeptide(L)'
;MKELELCGVIAFDGSIRNGLRLHPDGEHLVYPMGNKVTIRSLKTGKQAFLAGHGNLISALCISLRGNFLASGQVTHHGFKAMVIIWDYENRKMKGSYDMHKVRVEDVCFTQDERYLISLGGRDDGSIVVWDVLNGNPLCGTFASKEMSGSALTIAATRAPSPSFVTAGEGTFRVWLMDPKKRKLAGIDVKFGKIRRDVNCVVLDDKDEYIYCGTTSGDIVKARLNMSQTKDESVAYPIMIGCYSKIPRAAKAKKTRTTGAVYAGGVKNLLLLGHGEMIVGAGDGTVESIEIAESDAASGRNGSEKLLVLPCIVTHRTGHVGGTVTSMVSCKNHFILVGTSQCEIYEIQLASFRTRLIVTCHTSSIYGLAFPRDRSEIFATTGKHDIRVWRLETQKELLRITVPNFLCSNLCFNRNSAIIISAWDDGAIRGFALNGGNMLFAINRAHTKSVSAITITNDDCKIVSGGCDGQVRVWNAKSDTRQLLFVLKQHRGPITSLQVSSDDQHLISSSTDGTCIVWDARNFRRKLALQANTMHMATCFVPTGVQVLTCGTDRKIAYWETLDGSLVREVEGSTTGTVNAIAVDSSGRYFLTGSDDCIVKLWEYRTATVVGLGLAHAAPISGCAFSPDGEFMVTVSTDGGTMIWKRPIEPQTELNDAKLG
;
A
#
# COMPACT_ATOMS: atom_id res chain seq x y z
N MET A 1 -19.92 15.51 -15.97
CA MET A 1 -19.44 14.15 -15.67
C MET A 1 -19.60 13.94 -14.17
N LYS A 2 -20.15 12.81 -13.76
CA LYS A 2 -20.40 12.50 -12.34
C LYS A 2 -19.20 11.75 -11.78
N GLU A 3 -18.77 12.04 -10.55
CA GLU A 3 -17.77 11.23 -9.86
C GLU A 3 -18.39 9.89 -9.45
N LEU A 4 -17.65 8.79 -9.67
CA LEU A 4 -18.11 7.45 -9.28
C LEU A 4 -18.07 7.31 -7.76
N GLU A 5 -19.08 6.68 -7.20
CA GLU A 5 -19.18 6.40 -5.77
C GLU A 5 -18.20 5.28 -5.41
N LEU A 6 -17.24 5.59 -4.55
CA LEU A 6 -16.26 4.63 -4.03
C LEU A 6 -16.84 3.95 -2.78
N CYS A 7 -17.10 2.65 -2.87
CA CYS A 7 -17.70 1.85 -1.79
C CYS A 7 -16.67 1.19 -0.89
N GLY A 8 -15.48 0.90 -1.42
CA GLY A 8 -14.47 0.21 -0.66
C GLY A 8 -13.08 0.30 -1.26
N VAL A 9 -12.09 0.12 -0.38
CA VAL A 9 -10.68 0.10 -0.75
C VAL A 9 -9.97 -0.99 0.02
N ILE A 10 -9.21 -1.79 -0.69
CA ILE A 10 -8.29 -2.76 -0.14
C ILE A 10 -6.89 -2.27 -0.48
N ALA A 11 -6.30 -1.47 0.40
CA ALA A 11 -4.95 -0.95 0.26
C ALA A 11 -4.44 -0.45 1.60
N PHE A 12 -3.13 -0.59 1.83
CA PHE A 12 -2.39 -0.04 2.95
C PHE A 12 -0.92 0.02 2.56
N ASP A 13 -0.30 1.19 2.63
CA ASP A 13 1.14 1.30 2.41
C ASP A 13 1.90 1.02 3.72
N GLY A 14 2.32 -0.22 3.87
CA GLY A 14 3.09 -0.67 5.03
C GLY A 14 4.57 -0.26 5.01
N SER A 15 5.07 0.37 3.96
CA SER A 15 6.47 0.79 3.85
C SER A 15 6.81 2.06 4.64
N ILE A 16 5.79 2.85 4.98
CA ILE A 16 5.94 4.16 5.59
C ILE A 16 6.13 4.02 7.11
N ARG A 17 7.22 4.57 7.62
CA ARG A 17 7.49 4.61 9.07
C ARG A 17 6.43 5.44 9.78
N ASN A 18 5.90 4.90 10.86
CA ASN A 18 4.83 5.56 11.62
C ASN A 18 3.64 6.00 10.75
N GLY A 19 3.43 5.34 9.60
CA GLY A 19 2.37 5.67 8.64
C GLY A 19 0.96 5.35 9.16
N LEU A 20 0.83 4.44 10.12
CA LEU A 20 -0.44 4.13 10.76
C LEU A 20 -0.65 5.05 11.96
N ARG A 21 -1.78 5.76 11.99
CA ARG A 21 -2.16 6.67 13.07
C ARG A 21 -3.60 6.40 13.51
N LEU A 22 -3.85 6.54 14.80
CA LEU A 22 -5.20 6.52 15.35
C LEU A 22 -5.59 7.96 15.68
N HIS A 23 -6.77 8.38 15.23
CA HIS A 23 -7.31 9.67 15.59
C HIS A 23 -7.67 9.70 17.10
N PRO A 24 -7.53 10.84 17.80
CA PRO A 24 -7.81 10.94 19.24
C PRO A 24 -9.24 10.55 19.66
N ASP A 25 -10.20 10.55 18.72
CA ASP A 25 -11.55 10.03 18.97
C ASP A 25 -11.57 8.52 19.29
N GLY A 26 -10.49 7.80 18.93
CA GLY A 26 -10.38 6.35 19.13
C GLY A 26 -11.23 5.51 18.17
N GLU A 27 -11.86 6.14 17.16
CA GLU A 27 -12.76 5.46 16.23
C GLU A 27 -12.23 5.45 14.77
N HIS A 28 -11.34 6.37 14.42
CA HIS A 28 -10.83 6.50 13.06
C HIS A 28 -9.34 6.17 12.98
N LEU A 29 -9.03 5.25 12.09
CA LEU A 29 -7.68 4.89 11.70
C LEU A 29 -7.28 5.71 10.47
N VAL A 30 -6.09 6.32 10.50
CA VAL A 30 -5.58 7.16 9.43
C VAL A 30 -4.27 6.59 8.93
N TYR A 31 -4.16 6.39 7.62
CA TYR A 31 -2.97 5.83 6.99
C TYR A 31 -2.83 6.28 5.53
N PRO A 32 -1.62 6.29 4.99
CA PRO A 32 -1.39 6.63 3.59
C PRO A 32 -1.74 5.47 2.68
N MET A 33 -2.19 5.82 1.49
CA MET A 33 -2.46 4.94 0.37
C MET A 33 -2.02 5.63 -0.91
N GLY A 34 -0.83 5.27 -1.39
CA GLY A 34 -0.25 5.95 -2.54
C GLY A 34 -0.13 7.46 -2.32
N ASN A 35 -0.83 8.25 -3.11
CA ASN A 35 -0.87 9.71 -3.01
C ASN A 35 -2.05 10.27 -2.18
N LYS A 36 -2.81 9.42 -1.49
CA LYS A 36 -3.98 9.80 -0.69
C LYS A 36 -3.82 9.42 0.77
N VAL A 37 -4.46 10.19 1.65
CA VAL A 37 -4.62 9.83 3.06
C VAL A 37 -5.98 9.18 3.21
N THR A 38 -6.00 7.96 3.73
CA THR A 38 -7.21 7.19 4.03
C THR A 38 -7.61 7.37 5.48
N ILE A 39 -8.87 7.62 5.73
CA ILE A 39 -9.49 7.69 7.05
C ILE A 39 -10.53 6.57 7.11
N ARG A 40 -10.29 5.55 7.95
CA ARG A 40 -11.14 4.36 8.06
C ARG A 40 -11.78 4.30 9.43
N SER A 41 -13.10 4.15 9.49
CA SER A 41 -13.82 3.87 10.73
C SER A 41 -13.57 2.43 11.19
N LEU A 42 -13.09 2.26 12.42
CA LEU A 42 -12.87 0.94 13.03
C LEU A 42 -14.18 0.19 13.31
N LYS A 43 -15.28 0.93 13.56
CA LYS A 43 -16.60 0.36 13.85
C LYS A 43 -17.32 -0.11 12.58
N THR A 44 -17.40 0.76 11.57
CA THR A 44 -18.21 0.52 10.38
C THR A 44 -17.42 0.00 9.19
N GLY A 45 -16.08 0.13 9.21
CA GLY A 45 -15.21 -0.16 8.07
C GLY A 45 -15.29 0.87 6.94
N LYS A 46 -16.18 1.86 7.02
CA LYS A 46 -16.30 2.91 5.99
C LYS A 46 -15.01 3.72 5.90
N GLN A 47 -14.69 4.13 4.67
CA GLN A 47 -13.47 4.86 4.36
C GLN A 47 -13.79 6.21 3.72
N ALA A 48 -12.95 7.21 4.04
CA ALA A 48 -12.93 8.51 3.41
C ALA A 48 -11.50 8.84 2.98
N PHE A 49 -11.35 9.69 1.95
CA PHE A 49 -10.06 9.96 1.34
C PHE A 49 -9.79 11.46 1.28
N LEU A 50 -8.53 11.84 1.60
CA LEU A 50 -8.03 13.17 1.37
C LEU A 50 -7.09 13.12 0.15
N ALA A 51 -7.45 13.81 -0.91
CA ALA A 51 -6.71 13.89 -2.17
C ALA A 51 -6.09 15.28 -2.34
N GLY A 52 -4.82 15.35 -2.75
CA GLY A 52 -4.10 16.62 -2.94
C GLY A 52 -2.62 16.45 -3.25
N HIS A 53 -2.02 15.31 -2.88
CA HIS A 53 -0.66 14.98 -3.28
C HIS A 53 -0.59 14.51 -4.73
N GLY A 54 0.42 14.97 -5.46
CA GLY A 54 0.71 14.51 -6.83
C GLY A 54 1.54 13.22 -6.88
N ASN A 55 2.19 12.84 -5.77
CA ASN A 55 3.06 11.67 -5.66
C ASN A 55 2.83 10.94 -4.34
N LEU A 56 3.52 9.81 -4.16
CA LEU A 56 3.38 8.95 -2.99
C LEU A 56 3.62 9.70 -1.68
N ILE A 57 2.79 9.45 -0.69
CA ILE A 57 2.96 9.98 0.66
C ILE A 57 4.10 9.23 1.34
N SER A 58 4.96 9.95 2.05
CA SER A 58 6.12 9.39 2.76
C SER A 58 6.10 9.63 4.26
N ALA A 59 5.28 10.56 4.74
CA ALA A 59 5.15 10.89 6.15
C ALA A 59 3.72 11.30 6.49
N LEU A 60 3.26 10.98 7.71
CA LEU A 60 1.91 11.28 8.18
C LEU A 60 1.90 11.51 9.69
N CYS A 61 1.25 12.58 10.14
CA CYS A 61 0.96 12.76 11.56
C CYS A 61 -0.43 13.38 11.79
N ILE A 62 -0.93 13.21 13.01
CA ILE A 62 -2.18 13.79 13.51
C ILE A 62 -1.83 14.72 14.66
N SER A 63 -2.50 15.86 14.75
CA SER A 63 -2.37 16.78 15.88
C SER A 63 -2.96 16.15 17.15
N LEU A 64 -2.53 16.61 18.32
CA LEU A 64 -2.87 15.99 19.61
C LEU A 64 -4.38 15.97 19.88
N ARG A 65 -5.09 17.04 19.51
CA ARG A 65 -6.55 17.14 19.67
C ARG A 65 -7.33 16.54 18.49
N GLY A 66 -6.61 16.22 17.38
CA GLY A 66 -7.21 15.67 16.18
C GLY A 66 -7.74 16.70 15.17
N ASN A 67 -7.58 18.01 15.44
CA ASN A 67 -8.09 19.05 14.56
C ASN A 67 -7.42 19.06 13.18
N PHE A 68 -6.13 18.69 13.15
CA PHE A 68 -5.30 18.74 11.95
C PHE A 68 -4.61 17.43 11.65
N LEU A 69 -4.44 17.17 10.35
CA LEU A 69 -3.53 16.17 9.83
C LEU A 69 -2.42 16.85 9.06
N ALA A 70 -1.23 16.28 9.04
CA ALA A 70 -0.18 16.69 8.12
C ALA A 70 0.37 15.48 7.39
N SER A 71 0.63 15.65 6.10
CA SER A 71 1.21 14.62 5.24
C SER A 71 2.31 15.20 4.37
N GLY A 72 3.38 14.44 4.19
CA GLY A 72 4.51 14.77 3.32
C GLY A 72 4.62 13.77 2.17
N GLN A 73 5.12 14.18 1.02
CA GLN A 73 5.29 13.31 -0.14
C GLN A 73 6.76 13.04 -0.47
N VAL A 74 6.97 12.02 -1.31
CA VAL A 74 8.23 11.78 -2.02
C VAL A 74 8.06 12.16 -3.49
N THR A 75 9.11 12.66 -4.12
CA THR A 75 9.12 13.00 -5.54
C THR A 75 10.45 12.61 -6.19
N HIS A 76 10.61 12.86 -7.47
CA HIS A 76 11.84 12.57 -8.20
C HIS A 76 12.94 13.61 -7.92
N HIS A 77 14.21 13.21 -8.15
CA HIS A 77 15.34 14.14 -8.05
C HIS A 77 15.11 15.40 -8.90
N GLY A 78 15.43 16.56 -8.31
CA GLY A 78 15.23 17.87 -8.95
C GLY A 78 13.88 18.54 -8.67
N PHE A 79 12.91 17.80 -8.11
CA PHE A 79 11.61 18.35 -7.77
C PHE A 79 11.45 18.57 -6.26
N LYS A 80 10.53 19.45 -5.91
CA LYS A 80 10.20 19.77 -4.52
C LYS A 80 9.12 18.81 -3.99
N ALA A 81 9.33 18.33 -2.77
CA ALA A 81 8.38 17.48 -2.06
C ALA A 81 7.43 18.35 -1.23
N MET A 82 6.15 18.11 -1.41
CA MET A 82 5.07 18.88 -0.82
C MET A 82 4.74 18.38 0.59
N VAL A 83 4.47 19.30 1.50
CA VAL A 83 3.83 19.08 2.80
C VAL A 83 2.43 19.66 2.74
N ILE A 84 1.41 18.90 3.12
CA ILE A 84 0.02 19.37 3.16
C ILE A 84 -0.49 19.31 4.59
N ILE A 85 -1.18 20.39 5.01
CA ILE A 85 -1.94 20.44 6.27
C ILE A 85 -3.43 20.34 5.90
N TRP A 86 -4.12 19.41 6.55
CA TRP A 86 -5.54 19.13 6.37
C TRP A 86 -6.33 19.55 7.60
N ASP A 87 -7.49 20.15 7.38
CA ASP A 87 -8.54 20.29 8.38
C ASP A 87 -9.29 18.94 8.46
N TYR A 88 -9.20 18.29 9.62
CA TYR A 88 -9.76 16.96 9.79
C TYR A 88 -11.29 16.93 9.75
N GLU A 89 -11.94 17.90 10.38
CA GLU A 89 -13.39 17.96 10.48
C GLU A 89 -14.03 18.22 9.11
N ASN A 90 -13.50 19.23 8.39
CA ASN A 90 -14.03 19.63 7.08
C ASN A 90 -13.53 18.76 5.92
N ARG A 91 -12.59 17.83 6.16
CA ARG A 91 -11.95 16.98 5.13
C ARG A 91 -11.35 17.78 3.97
N LYS A 92 -10.85 18.97 4.25
CA LYS A 92 -10.29 19.90 3.26
C LYS A 92 -8.83 20.20 3.48
N MET A 93 -8.14 20.50 2.40
CA MET A 93 -6.78 21.04 2.46
C MET A 93 -6.81 22.44 3.05
N LYS A 94 -6.06 22.67 4.13
CA LYS A 94 -5.86 23.99 4.76
C LYS A 94 -4.69 24.74 4.11
N GLY A 95 -3.62 24.02 3.77
CA GLY A 95 -2.45 24.61 3.12
C GLY A 95 -1.53 23.54 2.53
N SER A 96 -0.78 23.92 1.49
CA SER A 96 0.22 23.07 0.87
C SER A 96 1.52 23.85 0.66
N TYR A 97 2.66 23.21 0.92
CA TYR A 97 3.98 23.85 0.97
C TYR A 97 5.04 23.00 0.29
N ASP A 98 5.85 23.58 -0.59
CA ASP A 98 6.81 22.91 -1.46
C ASP A 98 8.25 23.37 -1.19
N MET A 99 8.75 23.22 0.03
CA MET A 99 10.11 23.64 0.39
C MET A 99 11.15 22.51 0.40
N HIS A 100 10.75 21.30 0.78
CA HIS A 100 11.66 20.16 0.84
C HIS A 100 12.03 19.66 -0.55
N LYS A 101 13.24 19.07 -0.69
CA LYS A 101 13.70 18.43 -1.93
C LYS A 101 13.49 16.93 -1.83
N VAL A 102 13.03 16.33 -2.92
CA VAL A 102 12.87 14.89 -3.13
C VAL A 102 11.92 14.21 -2.15
N ARG A 103 12.10 14.35 -0.83
CA ARG A 103 11.33 13.59 0.17
C ARG A 103 11.12 14.37 1.46
N VAL A 104 9.92 14.25 2.01
CA VAL A 104 9.62 14.56 3.41
C VAL A 104 9.78 13.28 4.22
N GLU A 105 10.74 13.23 5.14
CA GLU A 105 11.06 12.01 5.89
C GLU A 105 10.11 11.78 7.07
N ASP A 106 9.80 12.85 7.81
CA ASP A 106 8.87 12.79 8.95
C ASP A 106 8.22 14.15 9.19
N VAL A 107 7.06 14.16 9.83
CA VAL A 107 6.30 15.36 10.20
C VAL A 107 5.73 15.21 11.62
N CYS A 108 5.68 16.30 12.38
CA CYS A 108 5.16 16.30 13.74
C CYS A 108 4.56 17.65 14.12
N PHE A 109 3.38 17.67 14.78
CA PHE A 109 2.81 18.87 15.37
C PHE A 109 3.38 19.13 16.76
N THR A 110 3.49 20.40 17.14
CA THR A 110 3.68 20.78 18.55
C THR A 110 2.41 20.49 19.36
N GLN A 111 2.54 20.35 20.67
CA GLN A 111 1.42 20.02 21.55
C GLN A 111 0.28 21.05 21.52
N ASP A 112 0.61 22.33 21.35
CA ASP A 112 -0.35 23.43 21.23
C ASP A 112 -1.04 23.50 19.85
N GLU A 113 -0.67 22.59 18.91
CA GLU A 113 -1.14 22.52 17.52
C GLU A 113 -0.85 23.79 16.68
N ARG A 114 -0.04 24.69 17.22
CA ARG A 114 0.28 25.95 16.56
C ARG A 114 1.34 25.80 15.48
N TYR A 115 2.27 24.89 15.69
CA TYR A 115 3.37 24.69 14.76
C TYR A 115 3.40 23.26 14.23
N LEU A 116 3.74 23.13 12.96
CA LEU A 116 4.11 21.87 12.32
C LEU A 116 5.61 21.89 12.06
N ILE A 117 6.29 20.80 12.37
CA ILE A 117 7.70 20.58 12.08
C ILE A 117 7.78 19.53 10.99
N SER A 118 8.48 19.82 9.91
CA SER A 118 8.73 18.89 8.82
C SER A 118 10.23 18.65 8.63
N LEU A 119 10.60 17.41 8.35
CA LEU A 119 11.96 16.96 8.15
C LEU A 119 12.13 16.51 6.70
N GLY A 120 13.10 17.09 6.01
CA GLY A 120 13.51 16.65 4.67
C GLY A 120 14.40 15.40 4.73
N GLY A 121 14.35 14.58 3.67
CA GLY A 121 15.17 13.39 3.53
C GLY A 121 16.66 13.68 3.32
N ARG A 122 17.43 12.65 2.97
CA ARG A 122 18.90 12.75 2.81
C ARG A 122 19.34 13.81 1.82
N ASP A 123 18.59 14.02 0.74
CA ASP A 123 18.92 14.98 -0.34
C ASP A 123 18.68 16.44 0.06
N ASP A 124 17.92 16.67 1.10
CA ASP A 124 17.55 17.97 1.62
C ASP A 124 18.16 18.23 3.00
N GLY A 125 18.01 17.29 3.93
CA GLY A 125 18.52 17.36 5.30
C GLY A 125 18.01 18.55 6.12
N SER A 126 16.99 19.26 5.65
CA SER A 126 16.45 20.47 6.29
C SER A 126 15.31 20.15 7.25
N ILE A 127 15.22 20.95 8.29
CA ILE A 127 14.05 21.04 9.18
C ILE A 127 13.37 22.37 8.88
N VAL A 128 12.04 22.34 8.69
CA VAL A 128 11.24 23.55 8.53
C VAL A 128 10.11 23.55 9.55
N VAL A 129 9.91 24.68 10.19
CA VAL A 129 8.80 24.91 11.12
C VAL A 129 7.78 25.83 10.47
N TRP A 130 6.52 25.42 10.50
CA TRP A 130 5.38 26.10 9.89
C TRP A 130 4.43 26.62 10.96
N ASP A 131 3.92 27.82 10.79
CA ASP A 131 2.78 28.31 11.56
C ASP A 131 1.49 27.77 10.93
N VAL A 132 0.80 26.89 11.65
CA VAL A 132 -0.41 26.19 11.16
C VAL A 132 -1.57 27.14 10.89
N LEU A 133 -1.66 28.23 11.66
CA LEU A 133 -2.75 29.20 11.52
C LEU A 133 -2.52 30.14 10.32
N ASN A 134 -1.30 30.67 10.21
CA ASN A 134 -0.95 31.65 9.19
C ASN A 134 -0.48 31.03 7.87
N GLY A 135 -0.16 29.73 7.88
CA GLY A 135 0.27 28.99 6.70
C GLY A 135 1.65 29.38 6.16
N ASN A 136 2.51 29.99 6.97
CA ASN A 136 3.81 30.50 6.55
C ASN A 136 4.97 29.73 7.23
N PRO A 137 6.13 29.56 6.57
CA PRO A 137 7.32 29.05 7.22
C PRO A 137 7.81 30.05 8.25
N LEU A 138 8.05 29.58 9.46
CA LEU A 138 8.54 30.42 10.57
C LEU A 138 10.07 30.47 10.57
N CYS A 139 10.72 29.32 10.56
CA CYS A 139 12.17 29.16 10.55
C CYS A 139 12.56 27.80 10.00
N GLY A 140 13.83 27.66 9.62
CA GLY A 140 14.38 26.41 9.13
C GLY A 140 15.89 26.32 9.35
N THR A 141 16.43 25.10 9.41
CA THR A 141 17.86 24.83 9.57
C THR A 141 18.17 23.40 9.10
N PHE A 142 19.45 23.06 9.00
CA PHE A 142 19.86 21.68 8.71
C PHE A 142 19.78 20.78 9.97
N ALA A 143 19.24 19.58 9.80
CA ALA A 143 19.08 18.62 10.89
C ALA A 143 20.40 18.09 11.42
N SER A 144 21.41 17.92 10.56
CA SER A 144 22.75 17.46 10.92
C SER A 144 23.80 18.53 10.69
N LYS A 145 24.86 18.54 11.50
CA LYS A 145 26.06 19.34 11.27
C LYS A 145 27.02 18.67 10.29
N GLU A 146 27.02 17.33 10.28
CA GLU A 146 27.88 16.54 9.41
C GLU A 146 27.15 16.22 8.12
N MET A 147 27.83 16.31 6.99
CA MET A 147 27.27 16.00 5.68
C MET A 147 26.85 14.52 5.52
N SER A 148 27.39 13.64 6.37
CA SER A 148 27.08 12.21 6.37
C SER A 148 25.93 11.80 7.29
N GLY A 149 25.45 12.70 8.15
CA GLY A 149 24.34 12.42 9.09
C GLY A 149 22.98 12.67 8.45
N SER A 150 22.02 11.78 8.71
CA SER A 150 20.64 11.89 8.21
C SER A 150 19.66 11.68 9.36
N ALA A 151 18.86 12.70 9.66
CA ALA A 151 17.75 12.55 10.60
C ALA A 151 16.61 11.77 9.93
N LEU A 152 15.97 10.87 10.67
CA LEU A 152 14.95 9.94 10.18
C LEU A 152 13.61 10.07 10.91
N THR A 153 13.60 10.68 12.09
CA THR A 153 12.41 10.78 12.92
C THR A 153 12.41 12.05 13.75
N ILE A 154 11.19 12.54 14.03
CA ILE A 154 10.93 13.72 14.87
C ILE A 154 9.97 13.34 15.99
N ALA A 155 10.22 13.88 17.19
CA ALA A 155 9.26 13.83 18.28
C ALA A 155 9.17 15.22 18.94
N ALA A 156 7.96 15.80 19.03
CA ALA A 156 7.73 17.05 19.73
C ALA A 156 7.59 16.78 21.23
N THR A 157 8.12 17.70 22.06
CA THR A 157 7.96 17.65 23.50
C THR A 157 6.61 18.23 23.92
N ARG A 158 6.18 17.89 25.14
CA ARG A 158 4.96 18.42 25.77
C ARG A 158 5.23 19.70 26.58
N ALA A 159 6.50 20.12 26.66
CA ALA A 159 6.88 21.32 27.40
C ALA A 159 6.19 22.58 26.87
N PRO A 160 5.90 23.58 27.76
CA PRO A 160 5.27 24.86 27.36
C PRO A 160 6.09 25.64 26.32
N SER A 161 7.42 25.53 26.38
CA SER A 161 8.31 26.09 25.36
C SER A 161 8.38 25.11 24.18
N PRO A 162 8.05 25.56 22.96
CA PRO A 162 8.06 24.66 21.82
C PRO A 162 9.47 24.13 21.56
N SER A 163 9.61 22.83 21.73
CA SER A 163 10.86 22.08 21.54
C SER A 163 10.56 20.73 20.93
N PHE A 164 11.55 20.13 20.29
CA PHE A 164 11.42 18.84 19.65
C PHE A 164 12.78 18.15 19.54
N VAL A 165 12.73 16.87 19.22
CA VAL A 165 13.90 16.02 19.08
C VAL A 165 13.95 15.45 17.68
N THR A 166 15.15 15.42 17.09
CA THR A 166 15.40 14.69 15.84
C THR A 166 16.49 13.66 16.06
N ALA A 167 16.30 12.47 15.49
CA ALA A 167 17.27 11.40 15.56
C ALA A 167 17.32 10.60 14.24
N GLY A 168 18.46 9.92 14.01
CA GLY A 168 18.66 9.15 12.79
C GLY A 168 20.04 8.54 12.71
N GLU A 169 20.60 8.49 11.50
CA GLU A 169 21.93 7.98 11.23
C GLU A 169 22.95 9.06 11.59
N GLY A 170 23.83 8.77 12.55
CA GLY A 170 24.90 9.68 12.97
C GLY A 170 24.45 11.01 13.57
N THR A 171 23.16 11.21 13.82
CA THR A 171 22.63 12.46 14.39
C THR A 171 21.57 12.20 15.46
N PHE A 172 21.65 12.96 16.56
CA PHE A 172 20.65 12.99 17.62
C PHE A 172 20.69 14.33 18.32
N ARG A 173 19.61 15.12 18.15
CA ARG A 173 19.57 16.50 18.59
C ARG A 173 18.28 16.88 19.26
N VAL A 174 18.38 17.73 20.27
CA VAL A 174 17.27 18.44 20.90
C VAL A 174 17.24 19.87 20.35
N TRP A 175 16.08 20.32 19.93
CA TRP A 175 15.86 21.62 19.33
C TRP A 175 15.01 22.48 20.24
N LEU A 176 15.50 23.68 20.52
CA LEU A 176 14.77 24.74 21.20
C LEU A 176 14.32 25.76 20.14
N MET A 177 13.03 26.04 20.10
CA MET A 177 12.46 26.99 19.17
C MET A 177 12.16 28.30 19.87
N ASP A 178 12.65 29.41 19.33
CA ASP A 178 12.25 30.77 19.70
C ASP A 178 11.38 31.36 18.58
N PRO A 179 10.03 31.30 18.71
CA PRO A 179 9.14 31.79 17.67
C PRO A 179 9.25 33.30 17.42
N LYS A 180 9.58 34.07 18.47
CA LYS A 180 9.70 35.52 18.35
C LYS A 180 10.92 35.93 17.54
N LYS A 181 12.04 35.24 17.76
CA LYS A 181 13.29 35.48 17.02
C LYS A 181 13.38 34.70 15.73
N ARG A 182 12.41 33.82 15.43
CA ARG A 182 12.39 32.91 14.28
C ARG A 182 13.66 32.08 14.18
N LYS A 183 14.11 31.51 15.29
CA LYS A 183 15.38 30.78 15.38
C LYS A 183 15.21 29.41 16.01
N LEU A 184 15.97 28.44 15.48
CA LEU A 184 16.14 27.09 16.04
C LEU A 184 17.55 26.96 16.62
N ALA A 185 17.65 26.50 17.86
CA ALA A 185 18.91 26.17 18.50
C ALA A 185 18.97 24.65 18.72
N GLY A 186 19.90 23.97 18.04
CA GLY A 186 20.08 22.53 18.14
C GLY A 186 21.21 22.18 19.12
N ILE A 187 20.93 21.29 20.06
CA ILE A 187 21.85 20.79 21.07
C ILE A 187 22.08 19.30 20.81
N ASP A 188 23.33 18.89 20.60
CA ASP A 188 23.67 17.49 20.34
C ASP A 188 23.57 16.67 21.63
N VAL A 189 22.92 15.51 21.57
CA VAL A 189 22.87 14.55 22.67
C VAL A 189 24.21 13.80 22.75
N LYS A 190 24.83 13.79 23.92
CA LYS A 190 26.12 13.12 24.12
C LYS A 190 25.93 11.62 24.34
N PHE A 191 26.34 10.81 23.37
CA PHE A 191 26.33 9.33 23.46
C PHE A 191 27.58 8.74 24.12
N GLY A 192 28.53 9.53 24.54
CA GLY A 192 29.81 9.03 25.03
C GLY A 192 30.61 8.31 23.92
N LYS A 193 31.05 7.09 24.18
CA LYS A 193 31.80 6.25 23.22
C LYS A 193 30.94 5.37 22.33
N ILE A 194 29.64 5.34 22.54
CA ILE A 194 28.70 4.47 21.80
C ILE A 194 28.22 5.19 20.56
N ARG A 195 28.32 4.55 19.39
CA ARG A 195 27.71 5.02 18.15
C ARG A 195 26.52 4.12 17.83
N ARG A 196 25.35 4.71 17.66
CA ARG A 196 24.11 4.02 17.32
C ARG A 196 23.30 4.85 16.34
N ASP A 197 22.72 4.18 15.34
CA ASP A 197 21.76 4.78 14.44
C ASP A 197 20.34 4.53 14.99
N VAL A 198 19.57 5.59 15.04
CA VAL A 198 18.25 5.58 15.66
C VAL A 198 17.17 5.43 14.59
N ASN A 199 16.28 4.47 14.77
CA ASN A 199 15.12 4.25 13.89
C ASN A 199 13.86 4.97 14.36
N CYS A 200 13.62 5.01 15.67
CA CYS A 200 12.41 5.58 16.26
C CYS A 200 12.72 6.21 17.61
N VAL A 201 11.88 7.18 17.97
CA VAL A 201 12.03 7.97 19.20
C VAL A 201 10.68 8.11 19.87
N VAL A 202 10.65 7.92 21.20
CA VAL A 202 9.47 8.16 22.03
C VAL A 202 9.88 8.91 23.29
N LEU A 203 9.11 9.95 23.63
CA LEU A 203 9.27 10.75 24.85
C LEU A 203 8.37 10.22 25.95
N ASP A 204 8.83 10.28 27.20
CA ASP A 204 7.99 10.02 28.36
C ASP A 204 6.97 11.15 28.60
N ASP A 205 6.00 10.89 29.47
CA ASP A 205 4.89 11.82 29.74
C ASP A 205 5.34 13.14 30.39
N LYS A 206 6.53 13.15 31.01
CA LYS A 206 7.10 14.32 31.70
C LYS A 206 8.18 15.05 30.90
N ASP A 207 8.50 14.56 29.69
CA ASP A 207 9.64 15.03 28.86
C ASP A 207 10.99 14.98 29.62
N GLU A 208 11.13 14.10 30.61
CA GLU A 208 12.40 13.91 31.30
C GLU A 208 13.32 12.95 30.56
N TYR A 209 12.74 11.89 29.98
CA TYR A 209 13.46 10.81 29.31
C TYR A 209 13.00 10.64 27.88
N ILE A 210 13.94 10.23 27.05
CA ILE A 210 13.73 9.84 25.68
C ILE A 210 14.20 8.41 25.47
N TYR A 211 13.40 7.62 24.81
CA TYR A 211 13.71 6.24 24.44
C TYR A 211 13.89 6.15 22.95
N CYS A 212 15.01 5.59 22.51
CA CYS A 212 15.38 5.47 21.12
C CYS A 212 15.56 3.99 20.76
N GLY A 213 14.81 3.53 19.76
CA GLY A 213 15.04 2.23 19.15
C GLY A 213 16.14 2.30 18.10
N THR A 214 17.10 1.38 18.15
CA THR A 214 18.28 1.42 17.29
C THR A 214 18.24 0.37 16.18
N THR A 215 19.06 0.60 15.15
CA THR A 215 19.26 -0.36 14.06
C THR A 215 19.95 -1.64 14.53
N SER A 216 20.74 -1.57 15.61
CA SER A 216 21.44 -2.71 16.21
C SER A 216 20.55 -3.59 17.09
N GLY A 217 19.29 -3.18 17.34
CA GLY A 217 18.32 -3.96 18.12
C GLY A 217 18.41 -3.75 19.63
N ASP A 218 19.02 -2.67 20.07
CA ASP A 218 19.03 -2.22 21.46
C ASP A 218 18.17 -0.95 21.63
N ILE A 219 17.85 -0.60 22.88
CA ILE A 219 17.08 0.59 23.24
C ILE A 219 18.01 1.52 24.02
N VAL A 220 18.13 2.75 23.56
CA VAL A 220 18.91 3.80 24.24
C VAL A 220 17.95 4.69 25.03
N LYS A 221 18.26 4.91 26.32
CA LYS A 221 17.57 5.88 27.18
C LYS A 221 18.49 7.09 27.38
N ALA A 222 17.95 8.28 27.13
CA ALA A 222 18.65 9.54 27.36
C ALA A 222 17.79 10.46 28.22
N ARG A 223 18.44 11.31 29.02
CA ARG A 223 17.79 12.35 29.81
C ARG A 223 17.86 13.68 29.06
N LEU A 224 16.74 14.36 28.93
CA LEU A 224 16.67 15.60 28.13
C LEU A 224 17.22 16.83 28.86
N ASN A 225 17.15 16.88 30.20
CA ASN A 225 17.61 18.01 31.03
C ASN A 225 17.10 19.37 30.56
N MET A 226 15.78 19.48 30.28
CA MET A 226 15.15 20.69 29.72
C MET A 226 14.89 21.79 30.75
N SER A 227 15.09 21.54 32.06
CA SER A 227 14.89 22.56 33.11
C SER A 227 15.98 23.64 33.04
N GLN A 228 15.60 24.83 32.65
CA GLN A 228 16.41 26.04 32.82
C GLN A 228 16.49 26.38 34.33
N THR A 229 17.49 25.88 34.99
CA THR A 229 17.91 26.50 36.26
C THR A 229 18.57 27.83 35.94
N LYS A 230 18.30 28.87 36.76
CA LYS A 230 18.81 30.26 36.59
C LYS A 230 20.34 30.35 36.67
N ASP A 231 21.03 29.28 36.95
CA ASP A 231 22.49 29.21 36.97
C ASP A 231 23.01 28.73 35.60
N GLU A 232 23.96 29.46 35.06
CA GLU A 232 24.51 29.40 33.69
C GLU A 232 25.20 28.09 33.24
N SER A 233 25.02 27.00 33.93
CA SER A 233 25.44 25.68 33.43
C SER A 233 24.35 25.08 32.53
N VAL A 234 24.48 25.24 31.23
CA VAL A 234 23.61 24.59 30.22
C VAL A 234 23.66 23.10 30.48
N ALA A 235 22.57 22.55 31.02
CA ALA A 235 22.44 21.11 31.21
C ALA A 235 22.25 20.46 29.84
N TYR A 236 23.27 19.77 29.36
CA TYR A 236 23.23 19.05 28.08
C TYR A 236 22.42 17.76 28.24
N PRO A 237 21.65 17.36 27.20
CA PRO A 237 21.00 16.07 27.17
C PRO A 237 22.08 14.95 27.13
N ILE A 238 21.93 13.96 28.00
CA ILE A 238 22.94 12.90 28.22
C ILE A 238 22.30 11.54 28.11
N MET A 239 22.96 10.59 27.42
CA MET A 239 22.59 9.19 27.42
C MET A 239 22.80 8.58 28.81
N ILE A 240 21.77 7.88 29.32
CA ILE A 240 21.81 7.20 30.62
C ILE A 240 22.26 5.75 30.45
N GLY A 241 21.69 5.04 29.46
CA GLY A 241 21.98 3.64 29.25
C GLY A 241 21.57 3.13 27.88
N CYS A 242 22.13 1.98 27.54
CA CYS A 242 21.77 1.20 26.36
C CYS A 242 21.33 -0.18 26.84
N TYR A 243 20.10 -0.54 26.55
CA TYR A 243 19.45 -1.75 27.07
C TYR A 243 19.30 -2.76 25.94
N SER A 244 19.74 -3.97 26.19
CA SER A 244 19.62 -5.09 25.26
C SER A 244 18.99 -6.31 25.95
N LYS A 245 18.41 -7.20 25.15
CA LYS A 245 17.81 -8.44 25.58
C LYS A 245 18.92 -9.45 25.91
N ILE A 246 19.28 -9.65 27.18
CA ILE A 246 20.25 -10.64 27.61
C ILE A 246 19.55 -11.76 28.38
N PRO A 247 19.75 -13.05 28.00
CA PRO A 247 19.24 -14.18 28.81
C PRO A 247 19.88 -14.17 30.20
N ARG A 248 19.10 -14.31 31.26
CA ARG A 248 19.56 -14.38 32.67
C ARG A 248 20.61 -15.47 32.98
N ALA A 249 20.87 -16.39 32.04
CA ALA A 249 21.78 -17.52 32.23
C ALA A 249 23.26 -17.26 31.81
N ALA A 250 23.63 -16.08 31.33
CA ALA A 250 24.95 -15.82 30.77
C ALA A 250 26.02 -15.42 31.82
N LYS A 251 25.98 -15.95 33.04
CA LYS A 251 27.08 -15.78 34.00
C LYS A 251 28.27 -16.73 33.77
N ALA A 252 28.25 -17.58 32.77
CA ALA A 252 29.34 -18.53 32.53
C ALA A 252 29.63 -18.68 31.02
N LYS A 253 30.85 -18.28 30.66
CA LYS A 253 31.59 -18.55 29.41
C LYS A 253 31.26 -17.67 28.18
N LYS A 254 32.35 -17.14 27.64
CA LYS A 254 32.54 -16.39 26.36
C LYS A 254 32.00 -17.11 25.11
N THR A 255 30.74 -17.39 25.03
CA THR A 255 30.10 -17.81 23.79
C THR A 255 29.24 -16.65 23.29
N ARG A 256 29.54 -16.15 22.10
CA ARG A 256 28.70 -15.20 21.35
C ARG A 256 27.34 -15.84 21.16
N THR A 257 26.40 -15.53 22.04
CA THR A 257 25.01 -15.92 21.87
C THR A 257 24.31 -14.89 20.96
N THR A 258 23.88 -15.32 19.80
CA THR A 258 23.16 -14.57 18.77
C THR A 258 21.74 -14.16 19.17
N GLY A 259 21.35 -14.25 20.46
CA GLY A 259 19.99 -14.01 20.96
C GLY A 259 19.78 -12.76 21.80
N ALA A 260 20.75 -11.85 21.87
CA ALA A 260 20.74 -10.75 22.87
C ALA A 260 20.12 -9.43 22.36
N VAL A 261 19.68 -9.33 21.11
CA VAL A 261 19.15 -8.11 20.48
C VAL A 261 17.93 -8.43 19.63
N TYR A 262 17.11 -7.41 19.37
CA TYR A 262 15.98 -7.54 18.45
C TYR A 262 16.47 -7.69 17.01
N ALA A 263 16.13 -8.79 16.38
CA ALA A 263 16.55 -9.08 15.02
C ALA A 263 15.95 -8.06 14.02
N GLY A 264 16.75 -7.57 13.10
CA GLY A 264 16.36 -6.51 12.17
C GLY A 264 16.21 -5.11 12.80
N GLY A 265 16.63 -4.94 14.07
CA GLY A 265 16.59 -3.68 14.79
C GLY A 265 15.25 -3.39 15.46
N VAL A 266 15.26 -2.46 16.41
CA VAL A 266 14.02 -1.89 16.98
C VAL A 266 13.48 -0.87 15.99
N LYS A 267 12.28 -1.11 15.49
CA LYS A 267 11.64 -0.28 14.44
C LYS A 267 10.64 0.70 15.00
N ASN A 268 9.94 0.31 16.05
CA ASN A 268 8.95 1.16 16.70
C ASN A 268 8.92 0.93 18.21
N LEU A 269 8.59 1.97 18.95
CA LEU A 269 8.42 1.96 20.41
C LEU A 269 7.08 2.63 20.75
N LEU A 270 6.38 2.12 21.74
CA LEU A 270 5.15 2.69 22.26
C LEU A 270 5.15 2.62 23.79
N LEU A 271 4.98 3.75 24.46
CA LEU A 271 4.83 3.82 25.92
C LEU A 271 3.34 3.68 26.29
N LEU A 272 3.03 2.79 27.22
CA LEU A 272 1.66 2.54 27.69
C LEU A 272 1.35 3.23 29.02
N GLY A 273 2.31 3.91 29.63
CA GLY A 273 2.23 4.41 30.98
C GLY A 273 2.76 3.40 32.02
N HIS A 274 2.93 3.85 33.27
CA HIS A 274 3.44 3.03 34.39
C HIS A 274 4.78 2.29 34.12
N GLY A 275 5.60 2.77 33.16
CA GLY A 275 6.89 2.16 32.83
C GLY A 275 6.82 0.99 31.84
N GLU A 276 5.63 0.53 31.47
CA GLU A 276 5.45 -0.50 30.45
C GLU A 276 5.64 0.06 29.04
N MET A 277 6.41 -0.64 28.23
CA MET A 277 6.74 -0.28 26.84
C MET A 277 6.46 -1.44 25.91
N ILE A 278 5.92 -1.13 24.72
CA ILE A 278 5.82 -2.10 23.64
C ILE A 278 6.93 -1.83 22.62
N VAL A 279 7.62 -2.89 22.24
CA VAL A 279 8.69 -2.88 21.24
C VAL A 279 8.23 -3.60 20.00
N GLY A 280 8.37 -2.97 18.84
CA GLY A 280 8.19 -3.57 17.52
C GLY A 280 9.52 -3.72 16.81
N ALA A 281 9.86 -4.93 16.38
CA ALA A 281 11.14 -5.29 15.80
C ALA A 281 11.07 -5.52 14.27
N GLY A 282 12.25 -5.55 13.65
CA GLY A 282 12.38 -5.77 12.21
C GLY A 282 12.06 -7.18 11.74
N ASP A 283 12.05 -8.16 12.64
CA ASP A 283 11.67 -9.56 12.37
C ASP A 283 10.18 -9.85 12.60
N GLY A 284 9.37 -8.82 12.92
CA GLY A 284 7.96 -8.98 13.24
C GLY A 284 7.68 -9.34 14.71
N THR A 285 8.68 -9.36 15.56
CA THR A 285 8.50 -9.56 17.00
C THR A 285 7.87 -8.31 17.61
N VAL A 286 6.81 -8.49 18.39
CA VAL A 286 6.18 -7.45 19.21
C VAL A 286 6.21 -7.92 20.66
N GLU A 287 6.81 -7.13 21.56
CA GLU A 287 6.97 -7.50 22.98
C GLU A 287 6.53 -6.38 23.90
N SER A 288 5.85 -6.76 24.99
CA SER A 288 5.66 -5.92 26.15
C SER A 288 6.85 -6.09 27.08
N ILE A 289 7.51 -4.98 27.39
CA ILE A 289 8.71 -4.96 28.21
C ILE A 289 8.61 -3.90 29.30
N GLU A 290 9.38 -4.11 30.36
CA GLU A 290 9.68 -3.11 31.38
C GLU A 290 11.20 -2.89 31.45
N ILE A 291 11.59 -1.61 31.53
CA ILE A 291 12.99 -1.25 31.76
C ILE A 291 13.18 -1.16 33.28
N ALA A 292 13.69 -2.24 33.88
CA ALA A 292 14.01 -2.24 35.30
C ALA A 292 15.26 -1.37 35.55
N GLU A 293 15.12 -0.33 36.37
CA GLU A 293 16.24 0.45 36.89
C GLU A 293 16.90 -0.33 38.02
N SER A 294 18.19 -0.67 37.87
CA SER A 294 18.93 -1.24 38.99
C SER A 294 19.29 -0.10 39.96
N ASP A 295 18.97 -0.27 41.23
CA ASP A 295 19.32 0.63 42.35
C ASP A 295 20.85 0.80 42.60
N ALA A 296 21.68 0.51 41.61
CA ALA A 296 23.13 0.58 41.71
C ALA A 296 23.75 1.98 41.50
N ALA A 297 22.97 3.04 41.73
CA ALA A 297 23.47 4.43 41.65
C ALA A 297 23.99 5.01 42.99
N SER A 298 24.27 4.19 44.01
CA SER A 298 24.87 4.63 45.26
C SER A 298 26.25 4.00 45.49
N GLY A 299 27.20 4.29 44.61
CA GLY A 299 28.61 3.89 44.77
C GLY A 299 29.53 5.01 44.34
N ARG A 300 29.97 5.82 45.30
CA ARG A 300 31.12 6.76 45.14
C ARG A 300 32.33 5.99 44.69
N ASN A 301 32.82 6.15 43.47
CA ASN A 301 34.21 6.31 43.09
C ASN A 301 34.37 6.42 41.59
N GLY A 302 35.01 7.46 41.15
CA GLY A 302 35.20 7.92 39.78
C GLY A 302 35.99 7.02 38.85
N SER A 303 35.29 6.14 38.18
CA SER A 303 35.62 5.65 36.85
C SER A 303 34.31 5.17 36.22
N GLU A 304 33.71 5.96 35.36
CA GLU A 304 32.52 5.60 34.58
C GLU A 304 32.87 4.48 33.58
N LYS A 305 32.89 3.24 34.06
CA LYS A 305 32.64 2.10 33.17
C LYS A 305 31.14 2.11 32.85
N LEU A 306 30.79 2.45 31.62
CA LEU A 306 29.43 2.27 31.10
C LEU A 306 29.13 0.77 31.20
N LEU A 307 28.43 0.38 32.25
CA LEU A 307 27.91 -0.97 32.41
C LEU A 307 26.72 -1.10 31.48
N VAL A 308 26.84 -1.95 30.45
CA VAL A 308 25.67 -2.49 29.75
C VAL A 308 24.95 -3.37 30.75
N LEU A 309 23.99 -2.80 31.46
CA LEU A 309 23.15 -3.56 32.40
C LEU A 309 22.04 -4.23 31.62
N PRO A 310 21.86 -5.56 31.72
CA PRO A 310 20.76 -6.27 31.12
C PRO A 310 19.49 -6.03 31.95
N CYS A 311 18.68 -5.08 31.57
CA CYS A 311 17.48 -4.70 32.35
C CYS A 311 16.22 -4.59 31.53
N ILE A 312 16.10 -5.31 30.41
CA ILE A 312 14.81 -5.50 29.74
C ILE A 312 14.15 -6.75 30.30
N VAL A 313 13.03 -6.56 30.97
CA VAL A 313 12.15 -7.65 31.40
C VAL A 313 11.05 -7.80 30.38
N THR A 314 11.04 -8.92 29.64
CA THR A 314 9.96 -9.21 28.69
C THR A 314 8.81 -9.88 29.45
N HIS A 315 7.63 -9.29 29.37
CA HIS A 315 6.41 -9.83 29.98
C HIS A 315 5.65 -10.72 29.00
N ARG A 316 5.47 -10.25 27.76
CA ARG A 316 4.67 -10.93 26.73
C ARG A 316 5.31 -10.76 25.36
N THR A 317 5.15 -11.78 24.52
CA THR A 317 5.68 -11.80 23.15
C THR A 317 4.59 -12.20 22.17
N GLY A 318 4.49 -11.46 21.08
CA GLY A 318 3.65 -11.77 19.91
C GLY A 318 4.49 -11.68 18.65
N HIS A 319 4.01 -12.31 17.58
CA HIS A 319 4.62 -12.20 16.25
C HIS A 319 3.59 -11.75 15.22
N VAL A 320 4.03 -10.89 14.32
CA VAL A 320 3.26 -10.42 13.15
C VAL A 320 4.03 -10.72 11.86
N GLY A 321 3.34 -10.73 10.74
CA GLY A 321 3.96 -10.96 9.43
C GLY A 321 4.82 -9.76 9.00
N GLY A 322 6.12 -9.99 8.77
CA GLY A 322 7.03 -8.96 8.28
C GLY A 322 7.52 -7.95 9.32
N THR A 323 8.27 -6.95 8.86
CA THR A 323 8.84 -5.89 9.71
C THR A 323 7.74 -4.99 10.27
N VAL A 324 7.78 -4.71 11.58
CA VAL A 324 6.90 -3.71 12.19
C VAL A 324 7.30 -2.32 11.72
N THR A 325 6.38 -1.58 11.12
CA THR A 325 6.65 -0.22 10.61
C THR A 325 5.94 0.86 11.41
N SER A 326 4.82 0.53 12.04
CA SER A 326 4.03 1.46 12.85
C SER A 326 3.27 0.74 13.95
N MET A 327 3.10 1.40 15.09
CA MET A 327 2.28 0.92 16.21
C MET A 327 1.49 2.08 16.80
N VAL A 328 0.21 1.83 17.11
CA VAL A 328 -0.66 2.81 17.78
C VAL A 328 -1.49 2.12 18.87
N SER A 329 -1.62 2.78 20.02
CA SER A 329 -2.44 2.27 21.13
C SER A 329 -3.89 2.75 21.00
N CYS A 330 -4.83 1.87 21.24
CA CYS A 330 -6.24 2.17 21.29
C CYS A 330 -6.76 2.01 22.72
N LYS A 331 -6.87 3.14 23.43
CA LYS A 331 -7.42 3.25 24.82
C LYS A 331 -6.92 2.16 25.77
N ASN A 332 -5.66 1.75 25.67
CA ASN A 332 -4.99 0.74 26.50
C ASN A 332 -5.62 -0.67 26.51
N HIS A 333 -6.52 -0.98 25.58
CA HIS A 333 -7.10 -2.32 25.46
C HIS A 333 -6.41 -3.17 24.39
N PHE A 334 -6.07 -2.57 23.29
CA PHE A 334 -5.35 -3.21 22.19
C PHE A 334 -4.42 -2.22 21.48
N ILE A 335 -3.47 -2.76 20.76
CA ILE A 335 -2.60 -2.02 19.86
C ILE A 335 -2.85 -2.45 18.43
N LEU A 336 -2.74 -1.50 17.51
CA LEU A 336 -2.73 -1.76 16.10
C LEU A 336 -1.29 -1.69 15.60
N VAL A 337 -0.88 -2.70 14.86
CA VAL A 337 0.47 -2.87 14.34
C VAL A 337 0.43 -2.94 12.83
N GLY A 338 1.05 -1.98 12.15
CA GLY A 338 1.26 -2.00 10.71
C GLY A 338 2.59 -2.64 10.37
N THR A 339 2.63 -3.42 9.28
CA THR A 339 3.83 -4.16 8.86
C THR A 339 4.23 -3.85 7.42
N SER A 340 5.48 -4.11 7.09
CA SER A 340 6.03 -3.98 5.73
C SER A 340 5.39 -4.94 4.70
N GLN A 341 4.62 -5.91 5.16
CA GLN A 341 3.83 -6.80 4.31
C GLN A 341 2.44 -6.24 3.98
N CYS A 342 2.25 -4.93 4.21
CA CYS A 342 0.97 -4.25 3.98
C CYS A 342 -0.19 -4.86 4.77
N GLU A 343 0.09 -5.26 6.01
CA GLU A 343 -0.87 -5.87 6.91
C GLU A 343 -1.04 -5.04 8.18
N ILE A 344 -2.27 -4.97 8.71
CA ILE A 344 -2.59 -4.34 9.99
C ILE A 344 -3.12 -5.41 10.93
N TYR A 345 -2.42 -5.60 12.03
CA TYR A 345 -2.78 -6.51 13.10
C TYR A 345 -3.33 -5.76 14.31
N GLU A 346 -4.30 -6.36 14.96
CA GLU A 346 -4.75 -6.02 16.30
C GLU A 346 -4.12 -6.98 17.30
N ILE A 347 -3.49 -6.45 18.32
CA ILE A 347 -2.94 -7.24 19.44
C ILE A 347 -3.63 -6.80 20.73
N GLN A 348 -4.32 -7.71 21.37
CA GLN A 348 -4.96 -7.46 22.66
C GLN A 348 -3.90 -7.42 23.77
N LEU A 349 -3.80 -6.32 24.51
CA LEU A 349 -2.77 -6.16 25.55
C LEU A 349 -2.90 -7.18 26.69
N ALA A 350 -4.10 -7.59 27.03
CA ALA A 350 -4.33 -8.56 28.10
C ALA A 350 -3.84 -9.98 27.78
N SER A 351 -4.11 -10.48 26.58
CA SER A 351 -3.81 -11.86 26.16
C SER A 351 -2.65 -11.98 25.18
N PHE A 352 -2.22 -10.88 24.59
CA PHE A 352 -1.23 -10.77 23.51
C PHE A 352 -1.60 -11.62 22.26
N ARG A 353 -2.91 -11.88 22.08
CA ARG A 353 -3.41 -12.55 20.88
C ARG A 353 -3.41 -11.59 19.71
N THR A 354 -2.86 -12.05 18.59
CA THR A 354 -2.79 -11.31 17.33
C THR A 354 -3.99 -11.66 16.45
N ARG A 355 -4.59 -10.64 15.84
CA ARG A 355 -5.67 -10.77 14.85
C ARG A 355 -5.37 -9.91 13.65
N LEU A 356 -5.39 -10.47 12.45
CA LEU A 356 -5.26 -9.74 11.21
C LEU A 356 -6.57 -8.98 10.91
N ILE A 357 -6.49 -7.65 10.71
CA ILE A 357 -7.64 -6.79 10.42
C ILE A 357 -7.67 -6.38 8.96
N VAL A 358 -6.54 -5.92 8.43
CA VAL A 358 -6.39 -5.44 7.06
C VAL A 358 -5.22 -6.15 6.42
N THR A 359 -5.40 -6.54 5.18
CA THR A 359 -4.35 -7.07 4.34
C THR A 359 -4.54 -6.56 2.92
N CYS A 360 -3.46 -6.41 2.16
CA CYS A 360 -3.49 -6.11 0.73
C CYS A 360 -2.23 -6.64 0.05
N HIS A 361 -2.17 -6.58 -1.28
CA HIS A 361 -0.95 -6.94 -2.00
C HIS A 361 0.19 -5.98 -1.67
N THR A 362 1.40 -6.51 -1.58
CA THR A 362 2.62 -5.74 -1.27
C THR A 362 3.25 -5.09 -2.51
N SER A 363 2.74 -5.42 -3.67
CA SER A 363 3.26 -4.98 -4.98
C SER A 363 2.14 -4.96 -6.01
N SER A 364 2.49 -4.67 -7.25
CA SER A 364 1.55 -4.59 -8.37
C SER A 364 0.59 -5.77 -8.45
N ILE A 365 -0.67 -5.45 -8.73
CA ILE A 365 -1.69 -6.43 -9.08
C ILE A 365 -1.71 -6.54 -10.60
N TYR A 366 -1.65 -7.75 -11.10
CA TYR A 366 -1.52 -8.02 -12.54
C TYR A 366 -2.81 -8.53 -13.17
N GLY A 367 -3.64 -9.23 -12.41
CA GLY A 367 -4.88 -9.81 -12.89
C GLY A 367 -6.01 -9.67 -11.90
N LEU A 368 -7.23 -9.59 -12.42
CA LEU A 368 -8.48 -9.47 -11.67
C LEU A 368 -9.54 -10.30 -12.39
N ALA A 369 -10.27 -11.13 -11.65
CA ALA A 369 -11.42 -11.84 -12.21
C ALA A 369 -12.53 -12.04 -11.17
N PHE A 370 -13.75 -12.04 -11.66
CA PHE A 370 -14.93 -12.50 -10.93
C PHE A 370 -15.29 -13.93 -11.39
N PRO A 371 -15.80 -14.78 -10.49
CA PRO A 371 -16.56 -15.95 -10.89
C PRO A 371 -17.81 -15.54 -11.68
N ARG A 372 -18.26 -16.36 -12.64
CA ARG A 372 -19.35 -15.95 -13.55
C ARG A 372 -20.71 -15.73 -12.87
N ASP A 373 -21.02 -16.59 -11.90
CA ASP A 373 -22.34 -16.64 -11.27
C ASP A 373 -22.32 -16.14 -9.80
N ARG A 374 -21.19 -15.55 -9.37
CA ARG A 374 -21.03 -15.08 -7.98
C ARG A 374 -20.44 -13.68 -7.96
N SER A 375 -21.27 -12.71 -7.62
CA SER A 375 -20.85 -11.31 -7.43
C SER A 375 -20.21 -11.05 -6.06
N GLU A 376 -20.37 -11.98 -5.09
CA GLU A 376 -19.93 -11.80 -3.72
C GLU A 376 -18.43 -11.86 -3.53
N ILE A 377 -17.72 -12.49 -4.47
CA ILE A 377 -16.29 -12.75 -4.39
C ILE A 377 -15.56 -12.37 -5.68
N PHE A 378 -14.32 -11.97 -5.55
CA PHE A 378 -13.41 -11.78 -6.69
C PHE A 378 -11.99 -12.20 -6.30
N ALA A 379 -11.16 -12.45 -7.29
CA ALA A 379 -9.76 -12.81 -7.08
C ALA A 379 -8.82 -11.82 -7.78
N THR A 380 -7.67 -11.59 -7.14
CA THR A 380 -6.59 -10.73 -7.65
C THR A 380 -5.27 -11.48 -7.63
N THR A 381 -4.38 -11.17 -8.58
CA THR A 381 -3.04 -11.77 -8.65
C THR A 381 -1.96 -10.76 -8.33
N GLY A 382 -0.99 -11.19 -7.54
CA GLY A 382 0.16 -10.40 -7.16
C GLY A 382 1.50 -11.05 -7.54
N LYS A 383 2.58 -10.50 -7.02
CA LYS A 383 3.94 -10.96 -7.33
C LYS A 383 4.19 -12.42 -6.92
N HIS A 384 3.63 -12.89 -5.81
CA HIS A 384 3.86 -14.24 -5.30
C HIS A 384 2.60 -14.90 -4.80
N ASP A 385 1.45 -14.26 -4.99
CA ASP A 385 0.20 -14.71 -4.41
C ASP A 385 -1.01 -14.48 -5.32
N ILE A 386 -2.02 -15.30 -5.07
CA ILE A 386 -3.39 -15.09 -5.52
C ILE A 386 -4.22 -14.88 -4.27
N ARG A 387 -5.05 -13.86 -4.25
CA ARG A 387 -5.94 -13.57 -3.12
C ARG A 387 -7.39 -13.56 -3.58
N VAL A 388 -8.24 -14.15 -2.77
CA VAL A 388 -9.68 -14.14 -2.97
C VAL A 388 -10.33 -13.28 -1.89
N TRP A 389 -11.19 -12.38 -2.32
CA TRP A 389 -11.79 -11.36 -1.48
C TRP A 389 -13.30 -11.49 -1.45
N ARG A 390 -13.90 -11.15 -0.32
CA ARG A 390 -15.34 -10.90 -0.24
C ARG A 390 -15.61 -9.43 -0.58
N LEU A 391 -16.48 -9.19 -1.55
CA LEU A 391 -16.74 -7.86 -2.09
C LEU A 391 -17.29 -6.89 -1.02
N GLU A 392 -18.35 -7.27 -0.31
CA GLU A 392 -19.01 -6.42 0.67
C GLU A 392 -18.14 -6.07 1.87
N THR A 393 -17.48 -7.08 2.46
CA THR A 393 -16.72 -6.93 3.70
C THR A 393 -15.26 -6.58 3.47
N GLN A 394 -14.78 -6.64 2.23
CA GLN A 394 -13.38 -6.39 1.84
C GLN A 394 -12.38 -7.30 2.57
N LYS A 395 -12.84 -8.44 3.06
CA LYS A 395 -12.00 -9.40 3.78
C LYS A 395 -11.38 -10.42 2.83
N GLU A 396 -10.12 -10.74 3.08
CA GLU A 396 -9.44 -11.86 2.44
C GLU A 396 -10.07 -13.17 2.91
N LEU A 397 -10.52 -13.98 1.94
CA LEU A 397 -11.09 -15.31 2.19
C LEU A 397 -10.05 -16.40 2.03
N LEU A 398 -9.15 -16.23 1.05
CA LEU A 398 -8.14 -17.22 0.70
C LEU A 398 -6.89 -16.51 0.18
N ARG A 399 -5.72 -17.02 0.59
CA ARG A 399 -4.41 -16.63 0.06
C ARG A 399 -3.68 -17.87 -0.41
N ILE A 400 -3.32 -17.90 -1.69
CA ILE A 400 -2.52 -18.96 -2.30
C ILE A 400 -1.16 -18.36 -2.60
N THR A 401 -0.12 -18.85 -1.96
CA THR A 401 1.24 -18.33 -2.14
C THR A 401 2.08 -19.31 -2.94
N VAL A 402 2.71 -18.83 -4.00
CA VAL A 402 3.69 -19.56 -4.82
C VAL A 402 4.98 -18.75 -4.80
N PRO A 403 5.93 -19.12 -3.93
CA PRO A 403 7.16 -18.34 -3.76
C PRO A 403 7.97 -18.26 -5.07
N ASN A 404 8.62 -17.11 -5.27
CA ASN A 404 9.55 -16.82 -6.36
C ASN A 404 8.93 -16.66 -7.76
N PHE A 405 7.63 -16.84 -7.94
CA PHE A 405 6.97 -16.69 -9.23
C PHE A 405 5.91 -15.60 -9.19
N LEU A 406 5.73 -14.92 -10.32
CA LEU A 406 4.73 -13.89 -10.51
C LEU A 406 3.49 -14.49 -11.19
N CYS A 407 2.31 -14.25 -10.62
CA CYS A 407 1.05 -14.59 -11.23
C CYS A 407 0.57 -13.43 -12.12
N SER A 408 0.60 -13.61 -13.44
CA SER A 408 0.27 -12.56 -14.41
C SER A 408 -1.21 -12.41 -14.67
N ASN A 409 -1.98 -13.51 -14.62
CA ASN A 409 -3.41 -13.49 -14.90
C ASN A 409 -4.11 -14.71 -14.28
N LEU A 410 -5.42 -14.62 -14.12
CA LEU A 410 -6.24 -15.71 -13.61
C LEU A 410 -7.65 -15.74 -14.25
N CYS A 411 -8.27 -16.89 -14.21
CA CYS A 411 -9.70 -17.06 -14.52
C CYS A 411 -10.32 -18.13 -13.61
N PHE A 412 -11.65 -18.08 -13.48
CA PHE A 412 -12.42 -19.10 -12.79
C PHE A 412 -13.03 -20.07 -13.80
N ASN A 413 -13.17 -21.32 -13.43
CA ASN A 413 -14.01 -22.25 -14.17
C ASN A 413 -15.51 -21.93 -13.93
N ARG A 414 -16.40 -22.54 -14.71
CA ARG A 414 -17.83 -22.21 -14.72
C ARG A 414 -18.50 -22.34 -13.35
N ASN A 415 -18.24 -23.41 -12.62
CA ASN A 415 -18.82 -23.65 -11.28
C ASN A 415 -18.06 -22.92 -10.17
N SER A 416 -17.11 -22.07 -10.51
CA SER A 416 -16.34 -21.28 -9.53
C SER A 416 -15.62 -22.12 -8.47
N ALA A 417 -15.31 -23.40 -8.79
CA ALA A 417 -14.63 -24.30 -7.88
C ALA A 417 -13.10 -24.26 -8.03
N ILE A 418 -12.62 -23.85 -9.21
CA ILE A 418 -11.20 -23.88 -9.57
C ILE A 418 -10.76 -22.50 -10.06
N ILE A 419 -9.62 -22.04 -9.53
CA ILE A 419 -8.88 -20.88 -10.04
C ILE A 419 -7.78 -21.42 -10.96
N ILE A 420 -7.76 -20.98 -12.20
CA ILE A 420 -6.72 -21.29 -13.18
C ILE A 420 -5.86 -20.06 -13.36
N SER A 421 -4.55 -20.19 -13.19
CA SER A 421 -3.63 -19.08 -13.12
C SER A 421 -2.42 -19.24 -14.03
N ALA A 422 -1.97 -18.13 -14.56
CA ALA A 422 -0.83 -17.99 -15.47
C ALA A 422 0.39 -17.43 -14.74
N TRP A 423 1.57 -18.01 -14.96
CA TRP A 423 2.77 -17.68 -14.20
C TRP A 423 3.96 -17.32 -15.10
N ASP A 424 4.89 -16.53 -14.55
CA ASP A 424 6.08 -16.05 -15.25
C ASP A 424 7.13 -17.14 -15.53
N ASP A 425 7.07 -18.30 -14.85
CA ASP A 425 7.88 -19.48 -15.12
C ASP A 425 7.39 -20.28 -16.37
N GLY A 426 6.39 -19.78 -17.07
CA GLY A 426 5.79 -20.44 -18.22
C GLY A 426 4.85 -21.59 -17.85
N ALA A 427 4.44 -21.73 -16.60
CA ALA A 427 3.51 -22.76 -16.15
C ALA A 427 2.07 -22.22 -15.99
N ILE A 428 1.11 -23.12 -16.10
CA ILE A 428 -0.29 -22.90 -15.77
C ILE A 428 -0.61 -23.75 -14.54
N ARG A 429 -1.23 -23.16 -13.52
CA ARG A 429 -1.59 -23.88 -12.28
C ARG A 429 -3.07 -23.73 -12.00
N GLY A 430 -3.69 -24.83 -11.56
CA GLY A 430 -5.07 -24.87 -11.10
C GLY A 430 -5.16 -25.12 -9.60
N PHE A 431 -5.93 -24.28 -8.90
CA PHE A 431 -6.11 -24.36 -7.46
C PHE A 431 -7.58 -24.51 -7.10
N ALA A 432 -7.87 -25.30 -6.08
CA ALA A 432 -9.22 -25.38 -5.52
C ALA A 432 -9.56 -24.08 -4.80
N LEU A 433 -10.74 -23.51 -5.06
CA LEU A 433 -11.21 -22.33 -4.32
C LEU A 433 -11.44 -22.68 -2.84
N ASN A 434 -11.84 -23.91 -2.55
CA ASN A 434 -11.95 -24.40 -1.17
C ASN A 434 -10.59 -24.89 -0.67
N GLY A 435 -9.94 -24.10 0.17
CA GLY A 435 -8.67 -24.44 0.82
C GLY A 435 -7.39 -24.13 0.04
N GLY A 436 -7.46 -23.69 -1.23
CA GLY A 436 -6.28 -23.23 -1.99
C GLY A 436 -5.31 -24.32 -2.43
N ASN A 437 -5.69 -25.60 -2.32
CA ASN A 437 -4.83 -26.71 -2.72
C ASN A 437 -4.61 -26.74 -4.23
N MET A 438 -3.38 -26.98 -4.67
CA MET A 438 -3.06 -27.14 -6.08
C MET A 438 -3.65 -28.46 -6.59
N LEU A 439 -4.51 -28.37 -7.61
CA LEU A 439 -5.14 -29.52 -8.24
C LEU A 439 -4.33 -30.07 -9.41
N PHE A 440 -3.73 -29.17 -10.19
CA PHE A 440 -2.89 -29.54 -11.33
C PHE A 440 -1.88 -28.45 -11.68
N ALA A 441 -0.84 -28.82 -12.40
CA ALA A 441 0.11 -27.92 -13.01
C ALA A 441 0.48 -28.37 -14.42
N ILE A 442 0.45 -27.47 -15.38
CA ILE A 442 0.98 -27.68 -16.75
C ILE A 442 2.34 -26.97 -16.78
N ASN A 443 3.40 -27.73 -16.53
CA ASN A 443 4.76 -27.20 -16.53
C ASN A 443 5.23 -26.94 -17.97
N ARG A 444 6.00 -25.85 -18.18
CA ARG A 444 6.48 -25.48 -19.51
C ARG A 444 5.34 -25.35 -20.54
N ALA A 445 4.19 -24.83 -20.07
CA ALA A 445 3.07 -24.53 -20.95
C ALA A 445 3.46 -23.55 -22.05
N HIS A 446 4.38 -22.61 -21.78
CA HIS A 446 5.02 -21.72 -22.74
C HIS A 446 6.54 -21.70 -22.51
N THR A 447 7.29 -21.27 -23.53
CA THR A 447 8.76 -21.15 -23.46
C THR A 447 9.22 -19.91 -22.69
N LYS A 448 8.32 -18.92 -22.57
CA LYS A 448 8.45 -17.70 -21.75
C LYS A 448 7.25 -17.65 -20.80
N SER A 449 7.12 -16.53 -20.07
CA SER A 449 5.97 -16.32 -19.17
C SER A 449 4.63 -16.47 -19.88
N VAL A 450 3.66 -17.03 -19.17
CA VAL A 450 2.25 -17.02 -19.59
C VAL A 450 1.67 -15.67 -19.18
N SER A 451 1.19 -14.89 -20.12
CA SER A 451 0.73 -13.50 -19.86
C SER A 451 -0.80 -13.38 -19.79
N ALA A 452 -1.52 -14.27 -20.47
CA ALA A 452 -2.98 -14.27 -20.49
C ALA A 452 -3.54 -15.68 -20.40
N ILE A 453 -4.69 -15.85 -19.74
CA ILE A 453 -5.35 -17.14 -19.59
C ILE A 453 -6.86 -16.97 -19.58
N THR A 454 -7.56 -17.91 -20.20
CA THR A 454 -9.02 -17.99 -20.16
C THR A 454 -9.46 -19.46 -20.28
N ILE A 455 -10.71 -19.73 -19.95
CA ILE A 455 -11.33 -21.06 -20.11
C ILE A 455 -12.63 -20.90 -20.89
N THR A 456 -12.97 -21.90 -21.71
CA THR A 456 -14.25 -21.93 -22.42
C THR A 456 -15.42 -22.11 -21.45
N ASN A 457 -16.61 -21.62 -21.84
CA ASN A 457 -17.81 -21.66 -21.00
C ASN A 457 -18.30 -23.05 -20.66
N ASP A 458 -17.89 -24.04 -21.48
CA ASP A 458 -18.20 -25.46 -21.30
C ASP A 458 -17.20 -26.19 -20.38
N ASP A 459 -16.21 -25.47 -19.82
CA ASP A 459 -15.10 -26.01 -19.03
C ASP A 459 -14.26 -27.07 -19.74
N CYS A 460 -14.33 -27.14 -21.08
CA CYS A 460 -13.62 -28.19 -21.84
C CYS A 460 -12.20 -27.80 -22.23
N LYS A 461 -11.93 -26.51 -22.45
CA LYS A 461 -10.65 -26.06 -23.00
C LYS A 461 -10.09 -24.88 -22.21
N ILE A 462 -8.82 -24.97 -21.80
CA ILE A 462 -8.04 -23.86 -21.27
C ILE A 462 -7.28 -23.24 -22.45
N VAL A 463 -7.33 -21.95 -22.58
CA VAL A 463 -6.58 -21.16 -23.58
C VAL A 463 -5.58 -20.27 -22.89
N SER A 464 -4.32 -20.39 -23.27
CA SER A 464 -3.21 -19.61 -22.71
C SER A 464 -2.48 -18.83 -23.78
N GLY A 465 -2.09 -17.60 -23.47
CA GLY A 465 -1.23 -16.74 -24.27
C GLY A 465 0.10 -16.52 -23.60
N GLY A 466 1.17 -16.63 -24.33
CA GLY A 466 2.51 -16.45 -23.80
C GLY A 466 3.24 -15.22 -24.34
N CYS A 467 4.26 -14.81 -23.61
CA CYS A 467 5.24 -13.82 -24.10
C CYS A 467 6.11 -14.36 -25.24
N ASP A 468 5.93 -15.63 -25.62
CA ASP A 468 6.53 -16.26 -26.80
C ASP A 468 5.72 -16.01 -28.10
N GLY A 469 4.62 -15.22 -28.01
CA GLY A 469 3.74 -14.91 -29.15
C GLY A 469 2.82 -16.05 -29.58
N GLN A 470 2.72 -17.11 -28.79
CA GLN A 470 1.87 -18.25 -29.10
C GLN A 470 0.60 -18.24 -28.24
N VAL A 471 -0.51 -18.64 -28.86
CA VAL A 471 -1.71 -19.01 -28.14
C VAL A 471 -1.83 -20.53 -28.18
N ARG A 472 -1.98 -21.15 -27.02
CA ARG A 472 -2.07 -22.61 -26.87
C ARG A 472 -3.39 -23.02 -26.24
N VAL A 473 -3.94 -24.12 -26.71
CA VAL A 473 -5.22 -24.66 -26.27
C VAL A 473 -5.01 -26.04 -25.67
N TRP A 474 -5.51 -26.21 -24.46
CA TRP A 474 -5.33 -27.40 -23.64
C TRP A 474 -6.67 -28.08 -23.34
N ASN A 475 -6.71 -29.40 -23.27
CA ASN A 475 -7.88 -30.10 -22.81
C ASN A 475 -8.03 -29.98 -21.29
N ALA A 476 -9.06 -29.31 -20.82
CA ALA A 476 -9.29 -29.06 -19.39
C ALA A 476 -9.82 -30.31 -18.65
N LYS A 477 -10.42 -31.26 -19.33
CA LYS A 477 -11.05 -32.44 -18.73
C LYS A 477 -10.13 -33.67 -18.63
N SER A 478 -9.04 -33.72 -19.41
CA SER A 478 -8.09 -34.83 -19.32
C SER A 478 -7.19 -34.68 -18.09
N ASP A 479 -6.84 -35.79 -17.44
CA ASP A 479 -5.94 -35.77 -16.28
C ASP A 479 -4.55 -35.20 -16.62
N THR A 480 -4.08 -35.44 -17.84
CA THR A 480 -2.78 -34.98 -18.35
C THR A 480 -2.81 -33.59 -18.95
N ARG A 481 -3.98 -32.93 -19.04
CA ARG A 481 -4.14 -31.59 -19.66
C ARG A 481 -3.43 -31.48 -21.01
N GLN A 482 -3.76 -32.38 -21.94
CA GLN A 482 -3.10 -32.49 -23.24
C GLN A 482 -3.21 -31.20 -24.06
N LEU A 483 -2.12 -30.88 -24.74
CA LEU A 483 -2.07 -29.78 -25.71
C LEU A 483 -2.86 -30.17 -26.98
N LEU A 484 -3.90 -29.38 -27.30
CA LEU A 484 -4.74 -29.60 -28.47
C LEU A 484 -4.28 -28.82 -29.69
N PHE A 485 -4.01 -27.51 -29.51
CA PHE A 485 -3.64 -26.61 -30.60
C PHE A 485 -2.54 -25.63 -30.17
N VAL A 486 -1.71 -25.25 -31.17
CA VAL A 486 -0.70 -24.18 -31.05
C VAL A 486 -0.91 -23.21 -32.19
N LEU A 487 -1.23 -21.96 -31.85
CA LEU A 487 -1.51 -20.88 -32.77
C LEU A 487 -0.32 -19.94 -32.80
N LYS A 488 0.41 -19.86 -33.93
CA LYS A 488 1.70 -19.13 -34.06
C LYS A 488 1.58 -17.97 -35.05
N GLN A 489 0.56 -17.13 -34.90
CA GLN A 489 0.34 -16.01 -35.83
C GLN A 489 0.77 -14.67 -35.31
N HIS A 490 0.76 -14.48 -33.97
CA HIS A 490 1.31 -13.28 -33.37
C HIS A 490 2.84 -13.29 -33.38
N ARG A 491 3.43 -12.10 -33.54
CA ARG A 491 4.89 -11.90 -33.53
C ARG A 491 5.40 -11.34 -32.21
N GLY A 492 4.52 -10.78 -31.39
CA GLY A 492 4.81 -10.20 -30.09
C GLY A 492 4.10 -10.92 -28.94
N PRO A 493 4.43 -10.56 -27.69
CA PRO A 493 3.75 -11.06 -26.50
C PRO A 493 2.23 -10.91 -26.57
N ILE A 494 1.51 -11.93 -26.13
CA ILE A 494 0.05 -11.88 -25.96
C ILE A 494 -0.26 -11.04 -24.72
N THR A 495 -1.17 -10.10 -24.80
CA THR A 495 -1.56 -9.22 -23.70
C THR A 495 -2.89 -9.60 -23.08
N SER A 496 -3.86 -10.02 -23.90
CA SER A 496 -5.20 -10.39 -23.42
C SER A 496 -5.79 -11.53 -24.24
N LEU A 497 -6.62 -12.33 -23.59
CA LEU A 497 -7.40 -13.41 -24.19
C LEU A 497 -8.82 -13.35 -23.64
N GLN A 498 -9.81 -13.49 -24.52
CA GLN A 498 -11.20 -13.65 -24.09
C GLN A 498 -11.94 -14.59 -25.04
N VAL A 499 -12.81 -15.40 -24.46
CA VAL A 499 -13.76 -16.25 -25.20
C VAL A 499 -15.12 -15.55 -25.23
N SER A 500 -15.80 -15.59 -26.36
CA SER A 500 -17.16 -15.05 -26.50
C SER A 500 -18.16 -15.80 -25.61
N SER A 501 -19.27 -15.16 -25.28
CA SER A 501 -20.30 -15.73 -24.39
C SER A 501 -20.91 -17.02 -24.92
N ASP A 502 -20.92 -17.20 -26.25
CA ASP A 502 -21.47 -18.34 -26.97
C ASP A 502 -20.43 -19.45 -27.27
N ASP A 503 -19.18 -19.32 -26.81
CA ASP A 503 -18.04 -20.21 -27.11
C ASP A 503 -17.75 -20.41 -28.64
N GLN A 504 -18.22 -19.47 -29.49
CA GLN A 504 -17.99 -19.57 -30.93
C GLN A 504 -16.68 -18.88 -31.33
N HIS A 505 -16.25 -17.87 -30.57
CA HIS A 505 -15.11 -17.02 -30.90
C HIS A 505 -14.16 -16.88 -29.72
N LEU A 506 -12.87 -16.82 -30.05
CA LEU A 506 -11.80 -16.45 -29.15
C LEU A 506 -11.14 -15.20 -29.73
N ILE A 507 -10.79 -14.23 -28.91
CA ILE A 507 -9.95 -13.11 -29.31
C ILE A 507 -8.64 -13.14 -28.54
N SER A 508 -7.55 -12.83 -29.24
CA SER A 508 -6.22 -12.62 -28.67
C SER A 508 -5.68 -11.27 -29.12
N SER A 509 -5.14 -10.51 -28.20
CA SER A 509 -4.43 -9.26 -28.48
C SER A 509 -2.94 -9.40 -28.22
N SER A 510 -2.12 -8.62 -28.93
CA SER A 510 -0.67 -8.66 -28.83
C SER A 510 -0.06 -7.26 -28.94
N THR A 511 1.14 -7.13 -28.39
CA THR A 511 1.97 -5.94 -28.56
C THR A 511 2.49 -5.74 -29.98
N ASP A 512 2.27 -6.73 -30.89
CA ASP A 512 2.65 -6.62 -32.31
C ASP A 512 1.70 -5.75 -33.15
N GLY A 513 0.70 -5.13 -32.53
CA GLY A 513 -0.30 -4.27 -33.18
C GLY A 513 -1.47 -5.04 -33.80
N THR A 514 -1.59 -6.34 -33.51
CA THR A 514 -2.69 -7.15 -34.02
C THR A 514 -3.59 -7.69 -32.92
N CYS A 515 -4.90 -7.74 -33.21
CA CYS A 515 -5.86 -8.56 -32.47
C CYS A 515 -6.43 -9.58 -33.43
N ILE A 516 -6.42 -10.86 -33.06
CA ILE A 516 -6.86 -11.95 -33.92
C ILE A 516 -8.11 -12.57 -33.31
N VAL A 517 -9.15 -12.67 -34.15
CA VAL A 517 -10.38 -13.41 -33.82
C VAL A 517 -10.25 -14.82 -34.43
N TRP A 518 -10.42 -15.81 -33.59
CA TRP A 518 -10.35 -17.23 -33.92
C TRP A 518 -11.72 -17.87 -33.81
N ASP A 519 -12.01 -18.81 -34.68
CA ASP A 519 -13.11 -19.74 -34.48
C ASP A 519 -12.78 -20.70 -33.34
N ALA A 520 -13.52 -20.67 -32.25
CA ALA A 520 -13.22 -21.48 -31.05
C ALA A 520 -13.53 -22.95 -31.17
N ARG A 521 -14.17 -23.42 -32.27
CA ARG A 521 -14.42 -24.83 -32.56
C ARG A 521 -13.17 -25.52 -33.12
N ASN A 522 -12.55 -24.90 -34.13
CA ASN A 522 -11.42 -25.46 -34.87
C ASN A 522 -10.11 -24.70 -34.70
N PHE A 523 -10.12 -23.58 -33.98
CA PHE A 523 -8.99 -22.68 -33.70
C PHE A 523 -8.30 -22.15 -34.98
N ARG A 524 -9.08 -21.94 -36.03
CA ARG A 524 -8.62 -21.26 -37.25
C ARG A 524 -8.84 -19.76 -37.12
N ARG A 525 -7.91 -18.99 -37.72
CA ARG A 525 -8.04 -17.54 -37.78
C ARG A 525 -9.27 -17.18 -38.63
N LYS A 526 -10.16 -16.39 -38.05
CA LYS A 526 -11.31 -15.80 -38.72
C LYS A 526 -10.96 -14.42 -39.27
N LEU A 527 -10.45 -13.55 -38.40
CA LEU A 527 -10.12 -12.16 -38.70
C LEU A 527 -8.80 -11.76 -38.03
N ALA A 528 -8.14 -10.76 -38.61
CA ALA A 528 -7.01 -10.07 -37.99
C ALA A 528 -7.30 -8.56 -38.03
N LEU A 529 -7.49 -7.97 -36.86
CA LEU A 529 -7.66 -6.55 -36.67
C LEU A 529 -6.29 -5.93 -36.47
N GLN A 530 -5.96 -4.93 -37.25
CA GLN A 530 -4.63 -4.32 -37.22
C GLN A 530 -4.75 -2.81 -36.94
N ALA A 531 -4.00 -2.34 -35.96
CA ALA A 531 -3.88 -0.94 -35.63
C ALA A 531 -2.41 -0.59 -35.34
N ASN A 532 -2.08 0.67 -35.49
CA ASN A 532 -0.72 1.15 -35.19
C ASN A 532 -0.57 1.48 -33.70
N THR A 533 -0.77 0.44 -32.86
CA THR A 533 -0.69 0.54 -31.41
C THR A 533 -0.24 -0.79 -30.82
N MET A 534 0.37 -0.80 -29.64
CA MET A 534 0.49 -2.01 -28.85
C MET A 534 -0.85 -2.24 -28.13
N HIS A 535 -1.56 -3.29 -28.51
CA HIS A 535 -2.82 -3.61 -27.84
C HIS A 535 -2.54 -4.12 -26.42
N MET A 536 -3.20 -3.51 -25.41
CA MET A 536 -3.04 -3.87 -24.01
C MET A 536 -4.18 -4.77 -23.54
N ALA A 537 -5.41 -4.47 -23.91
CA ALA A 537 -6.56 -5.28 -23.54
C ALA A 537 -7.62 -5.28 -24.65
N THR A 538 -8.43 -6.35 -24.66
CA THR A 538 -9.54 -6.53 -25.59
C THR A 538 -10.72 -7.15 -24.89
N CYS A 539 -11.94 -6.83 -25.32
CA CYS A 539 -13.14 -7.51 -24.84
C CYS A 539 -14.23 -7.60 -25.94
N PHE A 540 -14.97 -8.70 -25.90
CA PHE A 540 -16.21 -8.83 -26.68
C PHE A 540 -17.33 -8.01 -26.03
N VAL A 541 -18.14 -7.42 -26.85
CA VAL A 541 -19.45 -6.94 -26.40
C VAL A 541 -20.37 -8.17 -26.25
N PRO A 542 -21.22 -8.26 -25.21
CA PRO A 542 -22.04 -9.46 -24.95
C PRO A 542 -22.93 -9.90 -26.12
N THR A 543 -23.28 -8.99 -27.02
CA THR A 543 -24.00 -9.30 -28.27
C THR A 543 -23.19 -10.12 -29.26
N GLY A 544 -21.87 -10.22 -29.09
CA GLY A 544 -20.98 -10.92 -30.01
C GLY A 544 -20.70 -10.19 -31.34
N VAL A 545 -21.36 -9.09 -31.61
CA VAL A 545 -21.27 -8.36 -32.89
C VAL A 545 -20.01 -7.52 -32.99
N GLN A 546 -19.56 -6.95 -31.88
CA GLN A 546 -18.40 -6.04 -31.84
C GLN A 546 -17.38 -6.44 -30.79
N VAL A 547 -16.17 -5.96 -31.03
CA VAL A 547 -15.01 -6.07 -30.12
C VAL A 547 -14.51 -4.66 -29.81
N LEU A 548 -14.15 -4.45 -28.56
CA LEU A 548 -13.45 -3.26 -28.10
C LEU A 548 -11.98 -3.60 -27.88
N THR A 549 -11.10 -2.72 -28.34
CA THR A 549 -9.65 -2.81 -28.12
C THR A 549 -9.11 -1.51 -27.56
N CYS A 550 -8.07 -1.60 -26.75
CA CYS A 550 -7.36 -0.43 -26.24
C CYS A 550 -5.85 -0.67 -26.22
N GLY A 551 -5.07 0.41 -26.21
CA GLY A 551 -3.62 0.29 -26.28
C GLY A 551 -2.84 1.56 -25.96
N THR A 552 -1.59 1.58 -26.43
CA THR A 552 -0.61 2.65 -26.18
C THR A 552 -0.92 3.94 -26.95
N ASP A 553 -1.77 3.89 -27.97
CA ASP A 553 -2.27 5.06 -28.71
C ASP A 553 -3.31 5.87 -27.91
N ARG A 554 -3.65 5.43 -26.69
CA ARG A 554 -4.61 6.06 -25.78
C ARG A 554 -6.06 6.04 -26.29
N LYS A 555 -6.33 5.32 -27.37
CA LYS A 555 -7.66 5.19 -27.97
C LYS A 555 -8.38 3.92 -27.57
N ILE A 556 -9.67 3.95 -27.69
CA ILE A 556 -10.56 2.79 -27.61
C ILE A 556 -11.17 2.64 -29.01
N ALA A 557 -10.91 1.51 -29.65
CA ALA A 557 -11.40 1.21 -30.99
C ALA A 557 -12.51 0.15 -30.96
N TYR A 558 -13.55 0.37 -31.76
CA TYR A 558 -14.70 -0.51 -31.93
C TYR A 558 -14.60 -1.20 -33.29
N TRP A 559 -14.62 -2.53 -33.27
CA TRP A 559 -14.46 -3.35 -34.46
C TRP A 559 -15.64 -4.28 -34.68
N GLU A 560 -16.10 -4.44 -35.91
CA GLU A 560 -17.08 -5.45 -36.26
C GLU A 560 -16.47 -6.86 -36.27
N THR A 561 -17.17 -7.85 -35.71
CA THR A 561 -16.70 -9.24 -35.70
C THR A 561 -17.00 -9.99 -37.00
N LEU A 562 -17.81 -9.41 -37.88
CA LEU A 562 -18.18 -10.02 -39.15
C LEU A 562 -17.08 -9.91 -40.18
N ASP A 563 -16.58 -8.70 -40.42
CA ASP A 563 -15.62 -8.35 -41.47
C ASP A 563 -14.32 -7.72 -40.96
N GLY A 564 -14.25 -7.37 -39.66
CA GLY A 564 -13.10 -6.73 -39.05
C GLY A 564 -12.99 -5.23 -39.35
N SER A 565 -14.04 -4.60 -39.83
CA SER A 565 -14.04 -3.15 -40.10
C SER A 565 -13.99 -2.34 -38.80
N LEU A 566 -13.25 -1.23 -38.84
CA LEU A 566 -13.21 -0.24 -37.77
C LEU A 566 -14.45 0.64 -37.83
N VAL A 567 -15.30 0.56 -36.81
CA VAL A 567 -16.54 1.33 -36.71
C VAL A 567 -16.29 2.75 -36.25
N ARG A 568 -15.52 2.88 -35.16
CA ARG A 568 -15.15 4.19 -34.57
C ARG A 568 -13.98 4.07 -33.61
N GLU A 569 -13.33 5.20 -33.37
CA GLU A 569 -12.32 5.37 -32.33
C GLU A 569 -12.73 6.49 -31.38
N VAL A 570 -12.40 6.33 -30.10
CA VAL A 570 -12.66 7.31 -29.04
C VAL A 570 -11.39 7.52 -28.23
N GLU A 571 -11.13 8.74 -27.80
CA GLU A 571 -10.00 9.04 -26.92
C GLU A 571 -10.27 8.52 -25.50
N GLY A 572 -9.56 7.47 -25.11
CA GLY A 572 -9.71 6.80 -23.81
C GLY A 572 -8.97 7.54 -22.70
N SER A 573 -7.77 8.07 -22.98
CA SER A 573 -6.93 8.81 -22.03
C SER A 573 -6.27 10.00 -22.69
N THR A 574 -6.06 11.09 -21.95
CA THR A 574 -5.38 12.29 -22.45
C THR A 574 -3.86 12.19 -22.37
N THR A 575 -3.33 11.45 -21.41
CA THR A 575 -1.89 11.44 -21.11
C THR A 575 -1.24 10.06 -21.09
N GLY A 576 -1.99 8.99 -20.83
CA GLY A 576 -1.43 7.66 -20.57
C GLY A 576 -2.05 6.55 -21.41
N THR A 577 -1.37 5.41 -21.47
CA THR A 577 -1.85 4.17 -22.10
C THR A 577 -3.16 3.70 -21.45
N VAL A 578 -4.09 3.19 -22.23
CA VAL A 578 -5.27 2.49 -21.72
C VAL A 578 -4.92 1.01 -21.57
N ASN A 579 -4.79 0.55 -20.31
CA ASN A 579 -4.27 -0.78 -20.00
C ASN A 579 -5.36 -1.84 -19.82
N ALA A 580 -6.54 -1.41 -19.41
CA ALA A 580 -7.62 -2.32 -19.07
C ALA A 580 -8.96 -1.86 -19.65
N ILE A 581 -9.75 -2.81 -20.10
CA ILE A 581 -11.10 -2.60 -20.60
C ILE A 581 -11.99 -3.77 -20.18
N ALA A 582 -13.21 -3.47 -19.74
CA ALA A 582 -14.23 -4.49 -19.43
C ALA A 582 -15.60 -3.98 -19.83
N VAL A 583 -16.46 -4.87 -20.32
CA VAL A 583 -17.84 -4.58 -20.68
C VAL A 583 -18.76 -5.23 -19.66
N ASP A 584 -19.84 -4.56 -19.28
CA ASP A 584 -20.84 -5.11 -18.37
C ASP A 584 -21.67 -6.23 -19.05
N SER A 585 -22.34 -7.06 -18.25
CA SER A 585 -23.15 -8.18 -18.75
C SER A 585 -24.32 -7.73 -19.65
N SER A 586 -24.80 -6.50 -19.50
CA SER A 586 -25.87 -5.92 -20.34
C SER A 586 -25.37 -5.38 -21.68
N GLY A 587 -24.06 -5.16 -21.86
CA GLY A 587 -23.48 -4.51 -23.02
C GLY A 587 -23.78 -3.03 -23.15
N ARG A 588 -24.34 -2.41 -22.10
CA ARG A 588 -24.69 -0.98 -22.10
C ARG A 588 -23.53 -0.09 -21.68
N TYR A 589 -22.73 -0.56 -20.75
CA TYR A 589 -21.60 0.17 -20.20
C TYR A 589 -20.29 -0.58 -20.39
N PHE A 590 -19.21 0.17 -20.46
CA PHE A 590 -17.88 -0.39 -20.35
C PHE A 590 -16.97 0.48 -19.49
N LEU A 591 -15.99 -0.14 -18.88
CA LEU A 591 -15.04 0.47 -17.96
C LEU A 591 -13.66 0.46 -18.58
N THR A 592 -12.91 1.55 -18.39
CA THR A 592 -11.50 1.61 -18.80
C THR A 592 -10.63 2.10 -17.66
N GLY A 593 -9.42 1.56 -17.59
CA GLY A 593 -8.36 1.98 -16.69
C GLY A 593 -7.10 2.33 -17.46
N SER A 594 -6.45 3.43 -17.09
CA SER A 594 -5.29 3.94 -17.80
C SER A 594 -4.12 4.31 -16.86
N ASP A 595 -2.96 4.64 -17.47
CA ASP A 595 -1.77 5.10 -16.75
C ASP A 595 -1.97 6.48 -16.10
N ASP A 596 -2.98 7.24 -16.50
CA ASP A 596 -3.36 8.50 -15.86
C ASP A 596 -4.03 8.32 -14.49
N CYS A 597 -4.13 7.07 -13.99
CA CYS A 597 -4.77 6.71 -12.73
C CYS A 597 -6.27 7.00 -12.67
N ILE A 598 -6.92 7.25 -13.82
CA ILE A 598 -8.34 7.58 -13.91
C ILE A 598 -9.12 6.36 -14.40
N VAL A 599 -10.16 6.02 -13.67
CA VAL A 599 -11.17 5.05 -14.09
C VAL A 599 -12.27 5.81 -14.83
N LYS A 600 -12.62 5.37 -16.04
CA LYS A 600 -13.71 5.97 -16.81
C LYS A 600 -14.81 4.94 -17.08
N LEU A 601 -16.04 5.28 -16.70
CA LEU A 601 -17.22 4.52 -17.05
C LEU A 601 -17.87 5.17 -18.28
N TRP A 602 -18.06 4.39 -19.32
CA TRP A 602 -18.57 4.81 -20.61
C TRP A 602 -19.93 4.22 -20.90
N GLU A 603 -20.79 4.97 -21.56
CA GLU A 603 -21.96 4.41 -22.23
C GLU A 603 -21.58 3.91 -23.61
N TYR A 604 -21.85 2.63 -23.88
CA TYR A 604 -21.40 1.94 -25.10
C TYR A 604 -21.95 2.57 -26.39
N ARG A 605 -23.24 2.89 -26.44
CA ARG A 605 -23.90 3.42 -27.65
C ARG A 605 -23.39 4.80 -28.04
N THR A 606 -23.35 5.71 -27.09
CA THR A 606 -22.97 7.12 -27.31
C THR A 606 -21.46 7.32 -27.30
N ALA A 607 -20.72 6.37 -26.72
CA ALA A 607 -19.30 6.47 -26.43
C ALA A 607 -18.95 7.72 -25.57
N THR A 608 -19.87 8.11 -24.69
CA THR A 608 -19.68 9.24 -23.76
C THR A 608 -19.29 8.74 -22.37
N VAL A 609 -18.44 9.52 -21.69
CA VAL A 609 -18.07 9.22 -20.30
C VAL A 609 -19.22 9.60 -19.37
N VAL A 610 -19.76 8.61 -18.67
CA VAL A 610 -20.84 8.77 -17.69
C VAL A 610 -20.29 9.08 -16.31
N GLY A 611 -19.16 8.47 -15.94
CA GLY A 611 -18.55 8.64 -14.62
C GLY A 611 -17.03 8.57 -14.62
N LEU A 612 -16.43 9.26 -13.65
CA LEU A 612 -14.99 9.30 -13.43
C LEU A 612 -14.66 8.79 -12.03
N GLY A 613 -13.71 7.88 -11.92
CA GLY A 613 -13.15 7.40 -10.65
C GLY A 613 -11.73 7.93 -10.44
N LEU A 614 -11.53 8.74 -9.39
CA LEU A 614 -10.27 9.44 -9.12
C LEU A 614 -9.52 8.91 -7.89
N ALA A 615 -9.75 7.66 -7.48
CA ALA A 615 -9.18 7.12 -6.23
C ALA A 615 -7.80 6.47 -6.37
N HIS A 616 -7.42 5.98 -7.56
CA HIS A 616 -6.12 5.35 -7.76
C HIS A 616 -4.96 6.36 -7.65
N ALA A 617 -3.85 5.89 -7.09
CA ALA A 617 -2.61 6.64 -6.94
C ALA A 617 -1.52 6.22 -7.94
N ALA A 618 -1.72 5.09 -8.61
CA ALA A 618 -0.79 4.50 -9.57
C ALA A 618 -1.55 4.01 -10.81
N PRO A 619 -0.86 3.69 -11.91
CA PRO A 619 -1.44 3.14 -13.12
C PRO A 619 -2.39 1.98 -12.87
N ILE A 620 -3.54 1.99 -13.52
CA ILE A 620 -4.54 0.94 -13.42
C ILE A 620 -4.11 -0.22 -14.30
N SER A 621 -4.02 -1.41 -13.72
CA SER A 621 -3.59 -2.64 -14.41
C SER A 621 -4.74 -3.54 -14.81
N GLY A 622 -5.89 -3.44 -14.14
CA GLY A 622 -7.06 -4.28 -14.43
C GLY A 622 -8.38 -3.64 -14.02
N CYS A 623 -9.44 -4.00 -14.69
CA CYS A 623 -10.80 -3.62 -14.33
C CYS A 623 -11.78 -4.76 -14.65
N ALA A 624 -12.85 -4.88 -13.87
CA ALA A 624 -13.92 -5.85 -14.08
C ALA A 624 -15.23 -5.36 -13.50
N PHE A 625 -16.35 -5.78 -14.08
CA PHE A 625 -17.68 -5.65 -13.50
C PHE A 625 -18.01 -6.90 -12.68
N SER A 626 -18.74 -6.73 -11.59
CA SER A 626 -19.39 -7.87 -10.94
C SER A 626 -20.47 -8.48 -11.88
N PRO A 627 -20.72 -9.78 -11.82
CA PRO A 627 -21.67 -10.45 -12.70
C PRO A 627 -23.08 -9.86 -12.68
N ASP A 628 -23.54 -9.36 -11.52
CA ASP A 628 -24.81 -8.63 -11.36
C ASP A 628 -24.79 -7.21 -11.94
N GLY A 629 -23.62 -6.70 -12.28
CA GLY A 629 -23.41 -5.35 -12.79
C GLY A 629 -23.63 -4.22 -11.77
N GLU A 630 -23.75 -4.52 -10.48
CA GLU A 630 -23.93 -3.50 -9.44
C GLU A 630 -22.62 -2.82 -9.05
N PHE A 631 -21.53 -3.58 -9.08
CA PHE A 631 -20.21 -3.12 -8.67
C PHE A 631 -19.19 -3.20 -9.81
N MET A 632 -18.20 -2.35 -9.70
CA MET A 632 -17.03 -2.32 -10.55
C MET A 632 -15.80 -2.44 -9.64
N VAL A 633 -14.85 -3.26 -10.00
CA VAL A 633 -13.57 -3.40 -9.29
C VAL A 633 -12.45 -3.00 -10.23
N THR A 634 -11.52 -2.21 -9.71
CA THR A 634 -10.33 -1.79 -10.44
C THR A 634 -9.09 -2.02 -9.57
N VAL A 635 -8.00 -2.42 -10.19
CA VAL A 635 -6.74 -2.74 -9.54
C VAL A 635 -5.60 -1.96 -10.15
N SER A 636 -4.56 -1.69 -9.35
CA SER A 636 -3.45 -0.84 -9.76
C SER A 636 -2.08 -1.43 -9.43
N THR A 637 -1.05 -0.81 -10.00
CA THR A 637 0.34 -1.24 -9.87
C THR A 637 0.95 -0.97 -8.48
N ASP A 638 0.27 -0.23 -7.62
CA ASP A 638 0.66 -0.03 -6.20
C ASP A 638 0.09 -1.09 -5.24
N GLY A 639 -0.64 -2.08 -5.77
CA GLY A 639 -1.30 -3.10 -4.95
C GLY A 639 -2.68 -2.69 -4.42
N GLY A 640 -3.18 -1.53 -4.82
CA GLY A 640 -4.50 -1.04 -4.44
C GLY A 640 -5.63 -1.66 -5.25
N THR A 641 -6.71 -2.02 -4.57
CA THR A 641 -7.97 -2.48 -5.17
C THR A 641 -9.09 -1.53 -4.75
N MET A 642 -9.80 -0.96 -5.73
CA MET A 642 -10.91 -0.04 -5.54
C MET A 642 -12.22 -0.68 -5.94
N ILE A 643 -13.24 -0.54 -5.12
CA ILE A 643 -14.58 -1.07 -5.34
C ILE A 643 -15.52 0.12 -5.51
N TRP A 644 -16.14 0.20 -6.67
CA TRP A 644 -17.04 1.28 -7.08
C TRP A 644 -18.45 0.78 -7.22
N LYS A 645 -19.43 1.62 -6.91
CA LYS A 645 -20.83 1.36 -7.20
C LYS A 645 -21.19 1.92 -8.58
N ARG A 646 -21.90 1.11 -9.35
CA ARG A 646 -22.43 1.60 -10.62
C ARG A 646 -23.51 2.67 -10.37
N PRO A 647 -23.47 3.82 -11.05
CA PRO A 647 -24.53 4.82 -10.95
C PRO A 647 -25.88 4.21 -11.37
N ILE A 648 -26.85 4.27 -10.49
CA ILE A 648 -28.25 3.92 -10.82
C ILE A 648 -28.81 5.12 -11.56
N GLU A 649 -29.22 4.96 -12.82
CA GLU A 649 -30.04 5.96 -13.48
C GLU A 649 -31.41 6.01 -12.80
N PRO A 650 -31.98 7.21 -12.57
CA PRO A 650 -33.37 7.29 -12.23
C PRO A 650 -34.14 6.61 -13.39
N GLN A 651 -34.98 5.64 -13.07
CA GLN A 651 -35.92 5.08 -14.03
C GLN A 651 -36.73 6.27 -14.57
N THR A 652 -36.44 6.70 -15.80
CA THR A 652 -37.38 7.49 -16.57
C THR A 652 -38.58 6.59 -16.73
N GLU A 653 -39.62 6.85 -15.96
CA GLU A 653 -40.95 6.32 -16.21
C GLU A 653 -41.22 6.52 -17.70
N LEU A 654 -41.23 5.43 -18.45
CA LEU A 654 -41.89 5.37 -19.74
C LEU A 654 -43.36 5.59 -19.43
N ASN A 655 -43.76 6.86 -19.37
CA ASN A 655 -45.17 7.22 -19.54
C ASN A 655 -45.56 6.75 -20.94
N ASP A 656 -46.13 5.57 -20.98
CA ASP A 656 -46.99 5.15 -22.08
C ASP A 656 -48.04 6.24 -22.27
N ALA A 657 -47.75 7.17 -23.14
CA ALA A 657 -48.79 7.99 -23.73
C ALA A 657 -49.67 7.02 -24.54
N LYS A 658 -50.73 6.55 -23.90
CA LYS A 658 -51.86 6.00 -24.60
C LYS A 658 -52.35 7.08 -25.58
N LEU A 659 -51.95 6.93 -26.82
CA LEU A 659 -52.66 7.56 -27.92
C LEU A 659 -53.99 6.84 -28.07
N GLY A 660 -55.06 7.61 -27.78
CA GLY A 660 -56.41 7.25 -28.13
C GLY A 660 -56.62 7.28 -29.66
#